data_1eeea201061253727154a7b8ce36abe2
#
_entry.id   1eeea201061253727154a7b8ce36abe2
#
_cell.length_a   1.000
_cell.length_b   1.000
_cell.length_c   1.000
_cell.angle_alpha   90.00
_cell.angle_beta   90.00
_cell.angle_gamma   90.00
#
_symmetry.space_group_name_H-M   'P 1'
#
loop_
_entity.id
_entity.type
_entity.pdbx_description
1 polymer ?
#
loop_
_entity_poly.entity_id
_entity_poly.type
_entity_poly.pdbx_seq_one_letter_code
_entity_poly.pdbx_strand_id
1 'polypeptide(L)'
;MNPLNLISFSSSPLGALGQLSLLGALAFSVAGLLLSVLGGLRGDARVTEAARRATWAVFALLTLALLVLMTALLRDDFTVRFVAEHSMRASPTWVKVTALWGALEGSILLWAWLLGGFTFILSLTLRRDALRPWALGAMFVSLLFFVGVVATVASPFTPVATVPLDGRGPNPALQNHWMMAVHPVLLYLGFVGLSVPFAYAVAALVTGRLSDHWVVVTRRWTLIAWAFLTAAIVAGGWWSYETLGWGGYWAWDPVENASLIPWLLTTAFLHSIQIQERRGLMRSWNVWLIVLAYSSTVLGTFLNRSGIVQSVHAFAGGPVGPVFLGFLAFLLLAGTLLAAWRAPALRDDADPPAPLSREGAFLAGNWLFVVFSVMVLVGTLFPTFVEAVQGRRDSSVGPAFYNAFAIPLGLGLLALMGVGPLLPWRRADGQGLWRALVPLLLSGAVTAAVAFGLGVRHAGVLVTLALSAYNVVGLTLLTARAARQAGSLGAALGAQPRRYGAYLAHVGLIVLALGLAFSGTYRRDAQVTLNLNAAPVQLLNERLQLTDLRTVRRSDGAADVATVQIDGQPFQARLNTYTQGGDTAFPSPAVRYGPLGDTYVVMTSVDPQGRWASVRLIESPLVSWIWWGTLIVCVGAAFTLVSPRRVAVRAPSGLAPATD
;
A
#
# COMPACT_ATOMS: atom_id res chain seq x y z
N MET A 1 -27.01 -20.67 -16.66
CA MET A 1 -26.35 -19.83 -17.71
C MET A 1 -25.53 -20.75 -18.61
N ASN A 2 -25.73 -20.67 -19.92
CA ASN A 2 -24.99 -21.49 -20.86
C ASN A 2 -23.52 -21.00 -20.89
N PRO A 3 -22.51 -21.85 -20.66
CA PRO A 3 -21.10 -21.45 -20.62
C PRO A 3 -20.61 -20.81 -21.93
N LEU A 4 -21.30 -21.00 -23.04
CA LEU A 4 -20.98 -20.35 -24.32
C LEU A 4 -21.37 -18.87 -24.41
N ASN A 5 -22.16 -18.32 -23.45
CA ASN A 5 -22.53 -16.90 -23.40
C ASN A 5 -21.54 -16.04 -22.61
N LEU A 6 -20.43 -16.59 -22.12
CA LEU A 6 -19.40 -15.86 -21.38
C LEU A 6 -18.51 -15.00 -22.29
N ILE A 7 -18.56 -15.19 -23.60
CA ILE A 7 -17.76 -14.43 -24.57
C ILE A 7 -18.74 -13.73 -25.53
N SER A 8 -19.07 -12.49 -25.23
CA SER A 8 -19.83 -11.64 -26.13
C SER A 8 -18.87 -10.71 -26.89
N PHE A 9 -18.94 -10.74 -28.23
CA PHE A 9 -18.18 -9.78 -29.03
C PHE A 9 -18.98 -8.47 -29.15
N SER A 10 -18.29 -7.36 -28.91
CA SER A 10 -18.84 -6.03 -29.10
C SER A 10 -19.13 -5.78 -30.59
N SER A 11 -20.22 -5.08 -30.89
CA SER A 11 -20.50 -4.52 -32.22
C SER A 11 -19.51 -3.40 -32.60
N SER A 12 -18.79 -2.85 -31.63
CA SER A 12 -17.72 -1.88 -31.83
C SER A 12 -16.41 -2.56 -32.24
N PRO A 13 -15.71 -2.08 -33.27
CA PRO A 13 -14.40 -2.57 -33.61
C PRO A 13 -13.37 -2.47 -32.46
N LEU A 14 -13.46 -1.40 -31.65
CA LEU A 14 -12.62 -1.23 -30.47
C LEU A 14 -12.93 -2.31 -29.42
N GLY A 15 -14.20 -2.52 -29.09
CA GLY A 15 -14.59 -3.55 -28.14
C GLY A 15 -14.17 -4.95 -28.57
N ALA A 16 -14.34 -5.28 -29.87
CA ALA A 16 -13.89 -6.56 -30.43
C ALA A 16 -12.35 -6.73 -30.35
N LEU A 17 -11.59 -5.69 -30.70
CA LEU A 17 -10.12 -5.69 -30.60
C LEU A 17 -9.65 -5.88 -29.16
N GLY A 18 -10.26 -5.17 -28.22
CA GLY A 18 -9.96 -5.32 -26.80
C GLY A 18 -10.22 -6.74 -26.29
N GLN A 19 -11.38 -7.31 -26.61
CA GLN A 19 -11.74 -8.68 -26.21
C GLN A 19 -10.80 -9.73 -26.84
N LEU A 20 -10.47 -9.60 -28.12
CA LEU A 20 -9.52 -10.49 -28.79
C LEU A 20 -8.12 -10.39 -28.16
N SER A 21 -7.70 -9.18 -27.75
CA SER A 21 -6.43 -8.97 -27.06
C SER A 21 -6.41 -9.71 -25.70
N LEU A 22 -7.50 -9.67 -24.94
CA LEU A 22 -7.63 -10.42 -23.67
C LEU A 22 -7.62 -11.93 -23.88
N LEU A 23 -8.35 -12.44 -24.87
CA LEU A 23 -8.36 -13.86 -25.20
C LEU A 23 -6.98 -14.33 -25.69
N GLY A 24 -6.30 -13.55 -26.50
CA GLY A 24 -4.92 -13.81 -26.89
C GLY A 24 -3.96 -13.82 -25.69
N ALA A 25 -4.08 -12.85 -24.77
CA ALA A 25 -3.29 -12.83 -23.54
C ALA A 25 -3.56 -14.06 -22.66
N LEU A 26 -4.81 -14.51 -22.59
CA LEU A 26 -5.20 -15.74 -21.89
C LEU A 26 -4.55 -16.98 -22.52
N ALA A 27 -4.63 -17.12 -23.84
CA ALA A 27 -4.03 -18.23 -24.57
C ALA A 27 -2.50 -18.28 -24.37
N PHE A 28 -1.82 -17.13 -24.48
CA PHE A 28 -0.39 -17.06 -24.21
C PHE A 28 -0.04 -17.27 -22.72
N SER A 29 -0.93 -16.95 -21.79
CA SER A 29 -0.73 -17.27 -20.35
C SER A 29 -0.80 -18.78 -20.11
N VAL A 30 -1.75 -19.50 -20.75
CA VAL A 30 -1.82 -20.96 -20.72
C VAL A 30 -0.56 -21.57 -21.35
N ALA A 31 -0.21 -21.14 -22.55
CA ALA A 31 1.00 -21.63 -23.23
C ALA A 31 2.27 -21.36 -22.41
N GLY A 32 2.41 -20.17 -21.84
CA GLY A 32 3.53 -19.79 -20.99
C GLY A 32 3.64 -20.64 -19.73
N LEU A 33 2.52 -20.97 -19.07
CA LEU A 33 2.47 -21.88 -17.93
C LEU A 33 2.96 -23.28 -18.33
N LEU A 34 2.37 -23.86 -19.39
CA LEU A 34 2.73 -25.20 -19.87
C LEU A 34 4.22 -25.28 -20.26
N LEU A 35 4.71 -24.28 -21.02
CA LEU A 35 6.12 -24.19 -21.41
C LEU A 35 7.04 -24.01 -20.20
N SER A 36 6.65 -23.25 -19.19
CA SER A 36 7.42 -23.08 -17.95
C SER A 36 7.55 -24.41 -17.19
N VAL A 37 6.44 -25.14 -17.03
CA VAL A 37 6.44 -26.43 -16.34
C VAL A 37 7.23 -27.47 -17.14
N LEU A 38 7.00 -27.60 -18.45
CA LEU A 38 7.73 -28.54 -19.31
C LEU A 38 9.22 -28.23 -19.36
N GLY A 39 9.58 -26.96 -19.49
CA GLY A 39 10.97 -26.52 -19.47
C GLY A 39 11.66 -26.82 -18.14
N GLY A 40 10.95 -26.63 -17.02
CA GLY A 40 11.43 -26.98 -15.68
C GLY A 40 11.61 -28.49 -15.46
N LEU A 41 10.62 -29.30 -15.87
CA LEU A 41 10.67 -30.76 -15.72
C LEU A 41 11.75 -31.41 -16.59
N ARG A 42 11.93 -30.94 -17.83
CA ARG A 42 12.90 -31.48 -18.78
C ARG A 42 14.29 -30.87 -18.66
N GLY A 43 14.45 -29.79 -17.92
CA GLY A 43 15.69 -29.01 -17.90
C GLY A 43 16.02 -28.36 -19.26
N ASP A 44 15.03 -28.19 -20.13
CA ASP A 44 15.24 -27.68 -21.50
C ASP A 44 15.21 -26.15 -21.54
N ALA A 45 16.39 -25.59 -21.82
CA ALA A 45 16.57 -24.14 -21.91
C ALA A 45 15.81 -23.51 -23.07
N ARG A 46 15.58 -24.25 -24.18
CA ARG A 46 14.84 -23.73 -25.35
C ARG A 46 13.37 -23.60 -25.03
N VAL A 47 12.79 -24.60 -24.36
CA VAL A 47 11.38 -24.58 -23.90
C VAL A 47 11.17 -23.46 -22.87
N THR A 48 12.11 -23.32 -21.91
CA THR A 48 12.06 -22.22 -20.95
C THR A 48 12.19 -20.85 -21.63
N GLU A 49 12.98 -20.76 -22.70
CA GLU A 49 13.09 -19.51 -23.49
C GLU A 49 11.79 -19.19 -24.26
N ALA A 50 11.07 -20.21 -24.75
CA ALA A 50 9.75 -20.03 -25.33
C ALA A 50 8.73 -19.51 -24.29
N ALA A 51 8.76 -20.04 -23.05
CA ALA A 51 7.96 -19.51 -21.95
C ALA A 51 8.28 -18.02 -21.67
N ARG A 52 9.56 -17.66 -21.68
CA ARG A 52 9.97 -16.25 -21.53
C ARG A 52 9.40 -15.35 -22.64
N ARG A 53 9.40 -15.81 -23.90
CA ARG A 53 8.79 -15.05 -25.00
C ARG A 53 7.28 -14.92 -24.85
N ALA A 54 6.60 -15.94 -24.29
CA ALA A 54 5.17 -15.84 -23.98
C ALA A 54 4.87 -14.68 -23.02
N THR A 55 5.77 -14.34 -22.06
CA THR A 55 5.56 -13.17 -21.19
C THR A 55 5.49 -11.86 -21.99
N TRP A 56 6.26 -11.75 -23.06
CA TRP A 56 6.27 -10.56 -23.92
C TRP A 56 4.96 -10.43 -24.69
N ALA A 57 4.45 -11.56 -25.22
CA ALA A 57 3.16 -11.59 -25.90
C ALA A 57 2.01 -11.21 -24.97
N VAL A 58 1.98 -11.78 -23.74
CA VAL A 58 0.99 -11.45 -22.73
C VAL A 58 1.03 -9.96 -22.39
N PHE A 59 2.21 -9.41 -22.09
CA PHE A 59 2.34 -7.99 -21.73
C PHE A 59 1.95 -7.06 -22.88
N ALA A 60 2.35 -7.37 -24.10
CA ALA A 60 1.98 -6.60 -25.30
C ALA A 60 0.46 -6.60 -25.54
N LEU A 61 -0.20 -7.77 -25.42
CA LEU A 61 -1.63 -7.90 -25.61
C LEU A 61 -2.42 -7.22 -24.50
N LEU A 62 -1.98 -7.31 -23.25
CA LEU A 62 -2.59 -6.56 -22.14
C LEU A 62 -2.41 -5.06 -22.29
N THR A 63 -1.25 -4.61 -22.80
CA THR A 63 -1.01 -3.20 -23.14
C THR A 63 -1.95 -2.74 -24.25
N LEU A 64 -2.15 -3.57 -25.29
CA LEU A 64 -3.10 -3.26 -26.34
C LEU A 64 -4.53 -3.16 -25.80
N ALA A 65 -4.97 -4.11 -24.97
CA ALA A 65 -6.30 -4.09 -24.34
C ALA A 65 -6.50 -2.81 -23.49
N LEU A 66 -5.50 -2.43 -22.69
CA LEU A 66 -5.55 -1.21 -21.87
C LEU A 66 -5.63 0.05 -22.73
N LEU A 67 -4.84 0.14 -23.80
CA LEU A 67 -4.87 1.27 -24.73
C LEU A 67 -6.19 1.35 -25.50
N VAL A 68 -6.77 0.21 -25.86
CA VAL A 68 -8.09 0.14 -26.52
C VAL A 68 -9.18 0.66 -25.57
N LEU A 69 -9.20 0.23 -24.30
CA LEU A 69 -10.17 0.73 -23.32
C LEU A 69 -9.98 2.23 -23.07
N MET A 70 -8.75 2.69 -22.95
CA MET A 70 -8.44 4.12 -22.81
C MET A 70 -8.94 4.92 -24.03
N THR A 71 -8.75 4.39 -25.24
CA THR A 71 -9.23 5.03 -26.46
C THR A 71 -10.76 5.08 -26.50
N ALA A 72 -11.44 4.02 -26.08
CA ALA A 72 -12.90 3.98 -26.00
C ALA A 72 -13.45 5.03 -25.00
N LEU A 73 -12.81 5.16 -23.82
CA LEU A 73 -13.16 6.18 -22.82
C LEU A 73 -12.96 7.61 -23.34
N LEU A 74 -11.84 7.87 -24.01
CA LEU A 74 -11.53 9.22 -24.53
C LEU A 74 -12.39 9.61 -25.74
N ARG A 75 -12.90 8.63 -26.50
CA ARG A 75 -13.79 8.83 -27.67
C ARG A 75 -15.26 8.76 -27.33
N ASP A 76 -15.63 8.51 -26.06
CA ASP A 76 -17.02 8.32 -25.63
C ASP A 76 -17.71 7.20 -26.43
N ASP A 77 -17.01 6.07 -26.63
CA ASP A 77 -17.57 4.90 -27.34
C ASP A 77 -18.54 4.14 -26.43
N PHE A 78 -19.78 4.64 -26.35
CA PHE A 78 -20.84 4.05 -25.51
C PHE A 78 -21.39 2.73 -26.04
N THR A 79 -20.86 2.17 -27.14
CA THR A 79 -21.13 0.80 -27.54
C THR A 79 -20.47 -0.21 -26.60
N VAL A 80 -19.42 0.22 -25.87
CA VAL A 80 -18.76 -0.54 -24.81
C VAL A 80 -19.45 -0.26 -23.49
N ARG A 81 -20.01 -1.29 -22.85
CA ARG A 81 -20.78 -1.15 -21.59
C ARG A 81 -19.99 -0.43 -20.50
N PHE A 82 -18.72 -0.76 -20.33
CA PHE A 82 -17.87 -0.10 -19.34
C PHE A 82 -17.85 1.43 -19.52
N VAL A 83 -17.72 1.90 -20.75
CA VAL A 83 -17.71 3.33 -21.08
C VAL A 83 -19.08 3.96 -20.81
N ALA A 84 -20.17 3.29 -21.23
CA ALA A 84 -21.54 3.76 -21.02
C ALA A 84 -21.92 3.88 -19.53
N GLU A 85 -21.38 2.99 -18.68
CA GLU A 85 -21.70 2.97 -17.26
C GLU A 85 -20.79 3.89 -16.42
N HIS A 86 -19.54 4.18 -16.87
CA HIS A 86 -18.52 4.84 -16.04
C HIS A 86 -17.91 6.10 -16.66
N SER A 87 -18.43 6.59 -17.77
CA SER A 87 -18.02 7.85 -18.40
C SER A 87 -19.22 8.61 -18.94
N MET A 88 -19.05 9.89 -19.25
CA MET A 88 -20.02 10.71 -19.95
C MET A 88 -19.30 11.79 -20.76
N ARG A 89 -19.97 12.37 -21.77
CA ARG A 89 -19.38 13.41 -22.65
C ARG A 89 -18.88 14.61 -21.87
N ALA A 90 -19.64 15.04 -20.86
CA ALA A 90 -19.34 16.20 -20.03
C ALA A 90 -18.16 15.99 -19.05
N SER A 91 -17.68 14.74 -18.85
CA SER A 91 -16.56 14.46 -17.96
C SER A 91 -15.27 15.10 -18.45
N PRO A 92 -14.49 15.77 -17.56
CA PRO A 92 -13.16 16.24 -17.87
C PRO A 92 -12.23 15.11 -18.34
N THR A 93 -11.26 15.39 -19.19
CA THR A 93 -10.36 14.38 -19.77
C THR A 93 -9.65 13.56 -18.69
N TRP A 94 -9.17 14.19 -17.62
CA TRP A 94 -8.50 13.47 -16.54
C TRP A 94 -9.44 12.48 -15.82
N VAL A 95 -10.74 12.80 -15.73
CA VAL A 95 -11.76 11.91 -15.16
C VAL A 95 -11.98 10.71 -16.09
N LYS A 96 -12.04 10.93 -17.41
CA LYS A 96 -12.14 9.83 -18.38
C LYS A 96 -10.94 8.89 -18.30
N VAL A 97 -9.73 9.44 -18.10
CA VAL A 97 -8.50 8.63 -17.91
C VAL A 97 -8.58 7.82 -16.62
N THR A 98 -8.96 8.43 -15.51
CA THR A 98 -9.04 7.73 -14.21
C THR A 98 -10.21 6.77 -14.12
N ALA A 99 -11.25 6.94 -14.94
CA ALA A 99 -12.38 6.01 -15.04
C ALA A 99 -11.90 4.59 -15.43
N LEU A 100 -10.76 4.46 -16.13
CA LEU A 100 -10.19 3.16 -16.47
C LEU A 100 -10.04 2.26 -15.22
N TRP A 101 -9.63 2.79 -14.09
CA TRP A 101 -9.49 2.01 -12.83
C TRP A 101 -10.55 2.38 -11.78
N GLY A 102 -11.47 3.26 -12.12
CA GLY A 102 -12.55 3.71 -11.23
C GLY A 102 -13.68 2.71 -11.03
N ALA A 103 -13.68 1.59 -11.76
CA ALA A 103 -14.70 0.55 -11.67
C ALA A 103 -14.07 -0.84 -11.73
N LEU A 104 -14.90 -1.86 -11.47
CA LEU A 104 -14.48 -3.24 -11.25
C LEU A 104 -13.61 -3.79 -12.40
N GLU A 105 -14.16 -3.80 -13.62
CA GLU A 105 -13.57 -4.49 -14.77
C GLU A 105 -12.24 -3.82 -15.20
N GLY A 106 -12.24 -2.49 -15.29
CA GLY A 106 -11.05 -1.73 -15.68
C GLY A 106 -9.95 -1.80 -14.61
N SER A 107 -10.32 -1.85 -13.34
CA SER A 107 -9.36 -2.02 -12.23
C SER A 107 -8.68 -3.39 -12.24
N ILE A 108 -9.40 -4.47 -12.63
CA ILE A 108 -8.82 -5.81 -12.80
C ILE A 108 -7.93 -5.85 -14.05
N LEU A 109 -8.30 -5.15 -15.13
CA LEU A 109 -7.44 -5.01 -16.31
C LEU A 109 -6.13 -4.31 -15.96
N LEU A 110 -6.17 -3.23 -15.17
CA LEU A 110 -4.96 -2.56 -14.68
C LEU A 110 -4.09 -3.50 -13.84
N TRP A 111 -4.70 -4.31 -12.95
CA TRP A 111 -4.00 -5.33 -12.19
C TRP A 111 -3.31 -6.35 -13.09
N ALA A 112 -4.05 -6.92 -14.05
CA ALA A 112 -3.50 -7.89 -15.00
C ALA A 112 -2.36 -7.29 -15.84
N TRP A 113 -2.49 -6.04 -16.27
CA TRP A 113 -1.45 -5.33 -17.01
C TRP A 113 -0.17 -5.12 -16.18
N LEU A 114 -0.30 -4.67 -14.93
CA LEU A 114 0.84 -4.51 -14.02
C LEU A 114 1.51 -5.86 -13.73
N LEU A 115 0.72 -6.92 -13.52
CA LEU A 115 1.23 -8.28 -13.31
C LEU A 115 1.98 -8.78 -14.54
N GLY A 116 1.45 -8.51 -15.75
CA GLY A 116 2.13 -8.76 -17.02
C GLY A 116 3.46 -8.00 -17.10
N GLY A 117 3.48 -6.74 -16.71
CA GLY A 117 4.68 -5.89 -16.65
C GLY A 117 5.73 -6.42 -15.67
N PHE A 118 5.34 -6.78 -14.45
CA PHE A 118 6.26 -7.40 -13.48
C PHE A 118 6.79 -8.74 -14.00
N THR A 119 5.95 -9.56 -14.63
CA THR A 119 6.37 -10.84 -15.23
C THR A 119 7.34 -10.62 -16.38
N PHE A 120 7.07 -9.63 -17.24
CA PHE A 120 7.97 -9.25 -18.32
C PHE A 120 9.35 -8.80 -17.79
N ILE A 121 9.39 -7.87 -16.82
CA ILE A 121 10.66 -7.39 -16.23
C ILE A 121 11.39 -8.54 -15.53
N LEU A 122 10.66 -9.39 -14.78
CA LEU A 122 11.23 -10.59 -14.16
C LEU A 122 11.89 -11.50 -15.19
N SER A 123 11.24 -11.71 -16.34
CA SER A 123 11.77 -12.54 -17.44
C SER A 123 13.11 -12.05 -17.99
N LEU A 124 13.39 -10.75 -17.88
CA LEU A 124 14.65 -10.15 -18.32
C LEU A 124 15.77 -10.35 -17.29
N THR A 125 15.44 -10.37 -16.00
CA THR A 125 16.42 -10.48 -14.90
C THR A 125 16.84 -11.93 -14.63
N LEU A 126 15.97 -12.90 -14.90
CA LEU A 126 16.17 -14.33 -14.63
C LEU A 126 16.94 -15.12 -15.71
N ARG A 127 17.66 -14.50 -16.62
CA ARG A 127 18.20 -15.17 -17.83
C ARG A 127 19.04 -16.43 -17.55
N ARG A 128 19.76 -16.51 -16.43
CA ARG A 128 20.64 -17.64 -16.06
C ARG A 128 20.29 -18.27 -14.71
N ASP A 129 19.13 -17.96 -14.13
CA ASP A 129 18.74 -18.48 -12.83
C ASP A 129 18.05 -19.83 -12.98
N ALA A 130 18.45 -20.81 -12.17
CA ALA A 130 17.85 -22.14 -12.17
C ALA A 130 16.41 -22.16 -11.59
N LEU A 131 16.00 -21.13 -10.87
CA LEU A 131 14.61 -20.96 -10.41
C LEU A 131 13.69 -20.44 -11.53
N ARG A 132 14.27 -19.96 -12.65
CA ARG A 132 13.57 -19.28 -13.73
C ARG A 132 12.29 -19.98 -14.23
N PRO A 133 12.32 -21.27 -14.65
CA PRO A 133 11.12 -21.89 -15.21
C PRO A 133 9.97 -21.92 -14.20
N TRP A 134 10.28 -22.21 -12.94
CA TRP A 134 9.29 -22.33 -11.88
C TRP A 134 8.78 -20.98 -11.36
N ALA A 135 9.64 -19.96 -11.31
CA ALA A 135 9.23 -18.59 -10.98
C ALA A 135 8.31 -18.01 -12.07
N LEU A 136 8.65 -18.22 -13.36
CA LEU A 136 7.77 -17.84 -14.46
C LEU A 136 6.45 -18.62 -14.41
N GLY A 137 6.50 -19.94 -14.11
CA GLY A 137 5.31 -20.76 -13.93
C GLY A 137 4.36 -20.21 -12.86
N ALA A 138 4.88 -19.84 -11.70
CA ALA A 138 4.09 -19.24 -10.62
C ALA A 138 3.49 -17.88 -11.03
N MET A 139 4.23 -17.05 -11.77
CA MET A 139 3.70 -15.80 -12.33
C MET A 139 2.59 -16.07 -13.35
N PHE A 140 2.76 -17.08 -14.22
CA PHE A 140 1.73 -17.46 -15.18
C PHE A 140 0.45 -18.02 -14.52
N VAL A 141 0.55 -18.70 -13.37
CA VAL A 141 -0.64 -19.10 -12.58
C VAL A 141 -1.43 -17.86 -12.15
N SER A 142 -0.74 -16.84 -11.63
CA SER A 142 -1.39 -15.57 -11.26
C SER A 142 -1.95 -14.83 -12.49
N LEU A 143 -1.18 -14.78 -13.59
CA LEU A 143 -1.65 -14.18 -14.86
C LEU A 143 -2.89 -14.91 -15.41
N LEU A 144 -2.88 -16.24 -15.41
CA LEU A 144 -4.00 -17.05 -15.87
C LEU A 144 -5.28 -16.72 -15.09
N PHE A 145 -5.15 -16.52 -13.78
CA PHE A 145 -6.27 -16.11 -12.94
C PHE A 145 -6.78 -14.71 -13.31
N PHE A 146 -5.94 -13.68 -13.23
CA PHE A 146 -6.38 -12.29 -13.44
C PHE A 146 -6.80 -12.03 -14.90
N VAL A 147 -6.06 -12.56 -15.86
CA VAL A 147 -6.43 -12.46 -17.29
C VAL A 147 -7.70 -13.27 -17.58
N GLY A 148 -7.85 -14.44 -16.97
CA GLY A 148 -9.06 -15.24 -17.06
C GLY A 148 -10.29 -14.49 -16.57
N VAL A 149 -10.20 -13.86 -15.39
CA VAL A 149 -11.31 -13.04 -14.82
C VAL A 149 -11.67 -11.89 -15.75
N VAL A 150 -10.67 -11.12 -16.23
CA VAL A 150 -10.94 -9.95 -17.07
C VAL A 150 -11.31 -10.29 -18.51
N ALA A 151 -10.99 -11.50 -18.98
CA ALA A 151 -11.40 -11.97 -20.31
C ALA A 151 -12.82 -12.59 -20.33
N THR A 152 -13.36 -12.95 -19.14
CA THR A 152 -14.63 -13.69 -19.05
C THR A 152 -15.62 -13.02 -18.11
N VAL A 153 -15.43 -13.15 -16.79
CA VAL A 153 -16.41 -12.76 -15.75
C VAL A 153 -16.55 -11.26 -15.61
N ALA A 154 -15.46 -10.51 -15.79
CA ALA A 154 -15.37 -9.06 -15.61
C ALA A 154 -14.74 -8.38 -16.84
N SER A 155 -15.25 -8.67 -18.04
CA SER A 155 -14.72 -8.05 -19.25
C SER A 155 -15.17 -6.60 -19.39
N PRO A 156 -14.22 -5.63 -19.52
CA PRO A 156 -14.57 -4.24 -19.80
C PRO A 156 -15.08 -4.02 -21.23
N PHE A 157 -14.96 -5.02 -22.12
CA PHE A 157 -15.34 -4.93 -23.55
C PHE A 157 -16.72 -5.53 -23.85
N THR A 158 -17.50 -5.84 -22.83
CA THR A 158 -18.88 -6.31 -23.00
C THR A 158 -19.71 -5.26 -23.74
N PRO A 159 -20.48 -5.63 -24.81
CA PRO A 159 -21.33 -4.69 -25.52
C PRO A 159 -22.55 -4.28 -24.69
N VAL A 160 -23.10 -3.12 -24.98
CA VAL A 160 -24.43 -2.71 -24.49
C VAL A 160 -25.54 -3.30 -25.37
N ALA A 161 -26.70 -3.58 -24.77
CA ALA A 161 -27.86 -4.03 -25.53
C ALA A 161 -28.44 -2.89 -26.39
N THR A 162 -28.45 -1.67 -25.87
CA THR A 162 -28.90 -0.45 -26.56
C THR A 162 -27.90 0.65 -26.27
N VAL A 163 -27.35 1.26 -27.31
CA VAL A 163 -26.37 2.34 -27.19
C VAL A 163 -27.04 3.60 -26.68
N PRO A 164 -26.68 4.11 -25.49
CA PRO A 164 -27.25 5.35 -24.99
C PRO A 164 -26.69 6.57 -25.73
N LEU A 165 -27.45 7.68 -25.72
CA LEU A 165 -27.02 8.97 -26.28
C LEU A 165 -25.81 9.55 -25.51
N ASP A 166 -25.77 9.33 -24.20
CA ASP A 166 -24.66 9.69 -23.31
C ASP A 166 -24.50 8.61 -22.22
N GLY A 167 -23.31 8.55 -21.61
CA GLY A 167 -23.05 7.61 -20.54
C GLY A 167 -23.57 8.08 -19.19
N ARG A 168 -23.63 7.15 -18.22
CA ARG A 168 -24.09 7.44 -16.84
C ARG A 168 -23.11 8.31 -16.06
N GLY A 169 -21.84 8.36 -16.49
CA GLY A 169 -20.77 9.06 -15.79
C GLY A 169 -20.10 8.23 -14.68
N PRO A 170 -18.94 8.68 -14.19
CA PRO A 170 -18.19 8.01 -13.15
C PRO A 170 -18.83 8.19 -11.77
N ASN A 171 -18.47 7.35 -10.81
CA ASN A 171 -18.87 7.53 -9.42
C ASN A 171 -18.45 8.93 -8.92
N PRO A 172 -19.38 9.74 -8.40
CA PRO A 172 -19.12 11.10 -7.92
C PRO A 172 -17.99 11.22 -6.90
N ALA A 173 -17.90 10.28 -5.95
CA ALA A 173 -16.86 10.27 -4.94
C ALA A 173 -15.45 10.15 -5.54
N LEU A 174 -15.32 9.44 -6.69
CA LEU A 174 -14.02 9.19 -7.34
C LEU A 174 -13.56 10.36 -8.22
N GLN A 175 -14.45 11.24 -8.67
CA GLN A 175 -14.09 12.39 -9.50
C GLN A 175 -13.84 13.67 -8.69
N ASN A 176 -14.03 13.64 -7.37
CA ASN A 176 -13.95 14.81 -6.52
C ASN A 176 -12.51 15.29 -6.23
N HIS A 177 -11.49 14.43 -6.45
CA HIS A 177 -10.12 14.73 -6.06
C HIS A 177 -9.07 14.07 -6.97
N TRP A 178 -7.95 14.77 -7.22
CA TRP A 178 -6.85 14.31 -8.07
C TRP A 178 -6.12 13.05 -7.56
N MET A 179 -6.20 12.76 -6.26
CA MET A 179 -5.63 11.53 -5.68
C MET A 179 -6.20 10.25 -6.28
N MET A 180 -7.38 10.31 -6.92
CA MET A 180 -7.91 9.20 -7.71
C MET A 180 -6.96 8.77 -8.85
N ALA A 181 -6.15 9.69 -9.36
CA ALA A 181 -5.14 9.37 -10.37
C ALA A 181 -3.90 8.65 -9.77
N VAL A 182 -3.56 8.89 -8.51
CA VAL A 182 -2.28 8.49 -7.91
C VAL A 182 -2.42 7.28 -6.99
N HIS A 183 -3.32 7.37 -5.99
CA HIS A 183 -3.42 6.36 -4.93
C HIS A 183 -3.69 4.93 -5.44
N PRO A 184 -4.68 4.67 -6.34
CA PRO A 184 -4.96 3.30 -6.78
C PRO A 184 -3.79 2.69 -7.57
N VAL A 185 -3.08 3.48 -8.36
CA VAL A 185 -1.93 3.02 -9.13
C VAL A 185 -0.78 2.62 -8.19
N LEU A 186 -0.49 3.42 -7.16
CA LEU A 186 0.51 3.09 -6.13
C LEU A 186 0.13 1.82 -5.37
N LEU A 187 -1.15 1.66 -5.03
CA LEU A 187 -1.66 0.48 -4.31
C LEU A 187 -1.46 -0.79 -5.15
N TYR A 188 -1.82 -0.74 -6.44
CA TYR A 188 -1.63 -1.88 -7.32
C TYR A 188 -0.16 -2.20 -7.57
N LEU A 189 0.72 -1.21 -7.70
CA LEU A 189 2.17 -1.45 -7.78
C LEU A 189 2.69 -2.18 -6.53
N GLY A 190 2.19 -1.83 -5.35
CA GLY A 190 2.52 -2.51 -4.10
C GLY A 190 1.96 -3.94 -4.06
N PHE A 191 0.66 -4.12 -4.25
CA PHE A 191 -0.02 -5.41 -4.20
C PHE A 191 0.52 -6.39 -5.23
N VAL A 192 0.53 -5.98 -6.50
CA VAL A 192 0.99 -6.83 -7.60
C VAL A 192 2.48 -7.13 -7.50
N GLY A 193 3.28 -6.15 -7.01
CA GLY A 193 4.71 -6.33 -6.83
C GLY A 193 5.08 -7.48 -5.89
N LEU A 194 4.21 -7.84 -4.92
CA LEU A 194 4.41 -8.97 -4.02
C LEU A 194 4.28 -10.33 -4.72
N SER A 195 3.72 -10.41 -5.92
CA SER A 195 3.70 -11.63 -6.72
C SER A 195 5.10 -12.14 -7.07
N VAL A 196 6.07 -11.24 -7.23
CA VAL A 196 7.45 -11.59 -7.61
C VAL A 196 8.17 -12.37 -6.48
N PRO A 197 8.29 -11.85 -5.25
CA PRO A 197 8.90 -12.62 -4.16
C PRO A 197 8.10 -13.90 -3.84
N PHE A 198 6.78 -13.90 -3.97
CA PHE A 198 5.97 -15.10 -3.86
C PHE A 198 6.35 -16.15 -4.93
N ALA A 199 6.50 -15.75 -6.19
CA ALA A 199 6.87 -16.64 -7.28
C ALA A 199 8.26 -17.26 -7.07
N TYR A 200 9.21 -16.52 -6.52
CA TYR A 200 10.52 -17.08 -6.15
C TYR A 200 10.42 -18.05 -4.98
N ALA A 201 9.60 -17.79 -3.98
CA ALA A 201 9.38 -18.73 -2.89
C ALA A 201 8.77 -20.05 -3.40
N VAL A 202 7.77 -19.98 -4.29
CA VAL A 202 7.20 -21.17 -4.97
C VAL A 202 8.29 -21.92 -5.75
N ALA A 203 9.10 -21.21 -6.55
CA ALA A 203 10.18 -21.82 -7.33
C ALA A 203 11.23 -22.48 -6.43
N ALA A 204 11.59 -21.87 -5.31
CA ALA A 204 12.52 -22.43 -4.33
C ALA A 204 11.94 -23.70 -3.69
N LEU A 205 10.65 -23.71 -3.33
CA LEU A 205 9.97 -24.88 -2.78
C LEU A 205 9.90 -26.02 -3.80
N VAL A 206 9.49 -25.75 -5.05
CA VAL A 206 9.37 -26.76 -6.10
C VAL A 206 10.73 -27.39 -6.40
N THR A 207 11.78 -26.60 -6.50
CA THR A 207 13.14 -27.08 -6.83
C THR A 207 13.91 -27.64 -5.63
N GLY A 208 13.46 -27.40 -4.40
CA GLY A 208 14.19 -27.72 -3.18
C GLY A 208 15.40 -26.81 -2.92
N ARG A 209 15.56 -25.70 -3.68
CA ARG A 209 16.66 -24.73 -3.53
C ARG A 209 16.31 -23.68 -2.50
N LEU A 210 16.28 -24.08 -1.24
CA LEU A 210 15.83 -23.27 -0.09
C LEU A 210 16.99 -22.49 0.59
N SER A 211 18.16 -22.42 -0.06
CA SER A 211 19.27 -21.58 0.39
C SER A 211 18.94 -20.08 0.29
N ASP A 212 19.88 -19.23 0.70
CA ASP A 212 19.69 -17.77 0.78
C ASP A 212 19.51 -17.09 -0.60
N HIS A 213 19.78 -17.80 -1.70
CA HIS A 213 19.75 -17.23 -3.04
C HIS A 213 18.39 -16.57 -3.36
N TRP A 214 17.27 -17.24 -3.11
CA TRP A 214 15.95 -16.73 -3.44
C TRP A 214 15.58 -15.47 -2.63
N VAL A 215 15.95 -15.40 -1.33
CA VAL A 215 15.70 -14.21 -0.49
C VAL A 215 16.59 -13.03 -0.90
N VAL A 216 17.86 -13.30 -1.28
CA VAL A 216 18.77 -12.26 -1.75
C VAL A 216 18.28 -11.60 -3.04
N VAL A 217 17.81 -12.42 -3.99
CA VAL A 217 17.31 -11.93 -5.28
C VAL A 217 16.00 -11.17 -5.10
N THR A 218 15.10 -11.67 -4.27
CA THR A 218 13.76 -11.06 -4.08
C THR A 218 13.77 -9.82 -3.20
N ARG A 219 14.79 -9.60 -2.38
CA ARG A 219 14.86 -8.48 -1.46
C ARG A 219 14.57 -7.12 -2.11
N ARG A 220 15.15 -6.86 -3.31
CA ARG A 220 14.92 -5.61 -4.03
C ARG A 220 13.46 -5.47 -4.49
N TRP A 221 12.88 -6.54 -5.01
CA TRP A 221 11.48 -6.60 -5.44
C TRP A 221 10.53 -6.36 -4.27
N THR A 222 10.79 -7.03 -3.16
CA THR A 222 10.01 -6.86 -1.92
C THR A 222 10.08 -5.43 -1.40
N LEU A 223 11.27 -4.83 -1.39
CA LEU A 223 11.45 -3.45 -0.93
C LEU A 223 10.75 -2.44 -1.84
N ILE A 224 10.77 -2.64 -3.16
CA ILE A 224 10.05 -1.80 -4.11
C ILE A 224 8.53 -1.92 -3.89
N ALA A 225 8.01 -3.15 -3.81
CA ALA A 225 6.59 -3.38 -3.55
C ALA A 225 6.15 -2.79 -2.20
N TRP A 226 6.95 -2.96 -1.15
CA TRP A 226 6.70 -2.39 0.17
C TRP A 226 6.71 -0.86 0.16
N ALA A 227 7.63 -0.23 -0.56
CA ALA A 227 7.70 1.23 -0.66
C ALA A 227 6.46 1.80 -1.38
N PHE A 228 6.03 1.17 -2.49
CA PHE A 228 4.79 1.55 -3.16
C PHE A 228 3.57 1.36 -2.26
N LEU A 229 3.51 0.27 -1.52
CA LEU A 229 2.40 0.00 -0.60
C LEU A 229 2.38 1.00 0.57
N THR A 230 3.56 1.37 1.11
CA THR A 230 3.69 2.42 2.12
C THR A 230 3.17 3.76 1.61
N ALA A 231 3.63 4.17 0.42
CA ALA A 231 3.16 5.39 -0.22
C ALA A 231 1.66 5.36 -0.51
N ALA A 232 1.14 4.21 -0.96
CA ALA A 232 -0.27 4.02 -1.28
C ALA A 232 -1.17 4.14 -0.05
N ILE A 233 -0.85 3.46 1.05
CA ILE A 233 -1.64 3.51 2.29
C ILE A 233 -1.79 4.96 2.75
N VAL A 234 -0.70 5.71 2.79
CA VAL A 234 -0.73 7.09 3.27
C VAL A 234 -1.34 8.05 2.24
N ALA A 235 -1.15 7.81 0.94
CA ALA A 235 -1.86 8.58 -0.09
C ALA A 235 -3.38 8.36 -0.02
N GLY A 236 -3.84 7.14 0.32
CA GLY A 236 -5.25 6.85 0.60
C GLY A 236 -5.77 7.61 1.82
N GLY A 237 -4.99 7.62 2.90
CA GLY A 237 -5.30 8.42 4.09
C GLY A 237 -5.36 9.92 3.80
N TRP A 238 -4.44 10.44 2.99
CA TRP A 238 -4.48 11.83 2.54
C TRP A 238 -5.72 12.11 1.69
N TRP A 239 -6.06 11.20 0.77
CA TRP A 239 -7.28 11.31 -0.03
C TRP A 239 -8.54 11.34 0.84
N SER A 240 -8.67 10.43 1.82
CA SER A 240 -9.76 10.43 2.81
C SER A 240 -9.84 11.77 3.57
N TYR A 241 -8.68 12.29 3.99
CA TYR A 241 -8.57 13.58 4.69
C TYR A 241 -9.13 14.74 3.88
N GLU A 242 -8.86 14.80 2.56
CA GLU A 242 -9.27 15.92 1.70
C GLU A 242 -10.66 15.75 1.04
N THR A 243 -11.29 14.57 1.11
CA THR A 243 -12.52 14.32 0.34
C THR A 243 -13.74 13.97 1.16
N LEU A 244 -13.60 13.33 2.32
CA LEU A 244 -14.75 12.83 3.06
C LEU A 244 -15.36 13.86 4.04
N GLY A 245 -14.72 15.00 4.24
CA GLY A 245 -15.25 16.08 5.07
C GLY A 245 -15.25 15.81 6.59
N TRP A 246 -14.77 14.64 7.03
CA TRP A 246 -14.68 14.29 8.44
C TRP A 246 -13.37 14.72 9.10
N GLY A 247 -12.39 15.17 8.29
CA GLY A 247 -11.08 15.63 8.75
C GLY A 247 -10.22 14.53 9.36
N GLY A 248 -10.50 13.27 9.07
CA GLY A 248 -9.69 12.13 9.48
C GLY A 248 -9.02 11.47 8.28
N TYR A 249 -7.96 10.73 8.53
CA TYR A 249 -7.15 10.07 7.52
C TYR A 249 -7.19 8.53 7.61
N TRP A 250 -7.80 7.95 8.65
CA TRP A 250 -7.89 6.50 8.85
C TRP A 250 -9.11 6.16 9.71
N ALA A 251 -10.02 5.37 9.18
CA ALA A 251 -11.28 4.99 9.82
C ALA A 251 -11.31 3.55 10.32
N TRP A 252 -10.29 2.75 10.09
CA TRP A 252 -10.30 1.29 10.24
C TRP A 252 -11.35 0.62 9.34
N ASP A 253 -11.62 1.24 8.19
CA ASP A 253 -12.48 0.66 7.16
C ASP A 253 -11.93 -0.69 6.69
N PRO A 254 -12.80 -1.70 6.38
CA PRO A 254 -12.35 -3.02 5.94
C PRO A 254 -11.38 -3.01 4.76
N VAL A 255 -11.49 -2.05 3.82
CA VAL A 255 -10.59 -1.94 2.67
C VAL A 255 -9.27 -1.25 3.04
N GLU A 256 -9.29 -0.28 3.94
CA GLU A 256 -8.07 0.28 4.57
C GLU A 256 -7.29 -0.83 5.28
N ASN A 257 -7.97 -1.60 6.13
CA ASN A 257 -7.42 -2.74 6.87
C ASN A 257 -6.81 -3.79 5.93
N ALA A 258 -7.49 -4.08 4.81
CA ALA A 258 -7.02 -5.01 3.78
C ALA A 258 -5.71 -4.58 3.12
N SER A 259 -5.38 -3.29 3.11
CA SER A 259 -4.09 -2.80 2.64
C SER A 259 -2.99 -2.86 3.69
N LEU A 260 -3.35 -2.72 4.97
CA LEU A 260 -2.41 -2.75 6.09
C LEU A 260 -1.86 -4.16 6.37
N ILE A 261 -2.69 -5.21 6.25
CA ILE A 261 -2.29 -6.59 6.50
C ILE A 261 -1.08 -7.03 5.65
N PRO A 262 -1.09 -6.92 4.31
CA PRO A 262 0.07 -7.28 3.49
C PRO A 262 1.28 -6.38 3.77
N TRP A 263 1.08 -5.12 4.15
CA TRP A 263 2.17 -4.22 4.55
C TRP A 263 2.87 -4.71 5.82
N LEU A 264 2.13 -5.11 6.86
CA LEU A 264 2.66 -5.65 8.10
C LEU A 264 3.45 -6.96 7.87
N LEU A 265 2.86 -7.90 7.12
CA LEU A 265 3.49 -9.18 6.79
C LEU A 265 4.76 -9.00 5.93
N THR A 266 4.72 -8.07 4.98
CA THR A 266 5.90 -7.75 4.14
C THR A 266 6.99 -7.07 4.96
N THR A 267 6.63 -6.22 5.94
CA THR A 267 7.58 -5.60 6.86
C THR A 267 8.25 -6.66 7.73
N ALA A 268 7.49 -7.62 8.27
CA ALA A 268 8.02 -8.78 8.97
C ALA A 268 8.99 -9.56 8.08
N PHE A 269 8.62 -9.85 6.83
CA PHE A 269 9.45 -10.57 5.87
C PHE A 269 10.78 -9.83 5.57
N LEU A 270 10.75 -8.51 5.35
CA LEU A 270 11.96 -7.70 5.11
C LEU A 270 12.95 -7.73 6.27
N HIS A 271 12.49 -7.87 7.51
CA HIS A 271 13.34 -8.03 8.67
C HIS A 271 13.83 -9.47 8.82
N SER A 272 12.98 -10.46 8.61
CA SER A 272 13.26 -11.87 8.80
C SER A 272 14.25 -12.44 7.77
N ILE A 273 14.18 -12.00 6.51
CA ILE A 273 15.12 -12.44 5.47
C ILE A 273 16.58 -12.06 5.80
N GLN A 274 16.81 -11.01 6.60
CA GLN A 274 18.15 -10.64 7.03
C GLN A 274 18.75 -11.69 7.99
N ILE A 275 17.92 -12.38 8.78
CA ILE A 275 18.34 -13.49 9.64
C ILE A 275 18.70 -14.69 8.76
N GLN A 276 17.87 -15.01 7.77
CA GLN A 276 18.17 -16.09 6.84
C GLN A 276 19.45 -15.83 6.05
N GLU A 277 19.62 -14.63 5.47
CA GLU A 277 20.83 -14.24 4.72
C GLU A 277 22.13 -14.39 5.54
N ARG A 278 22.10 -14.15 6.85
CA ARG A 278 23.29 -14.10 7.69
C ARG A 278 23.52 -15.36 8.51
N ARG A 279 22.45 -16.07 8.83
CA ARG A 279 22.48 -17.16 9.81
C ARG A 279 21.90 -18.47 9.27
N GLY A 280 21.24 -18.45 8.12
CA GLY A 280 20.52 -19.60 7.57
C GLY A 280 19.30 -20.02 8.37
N LEU A 281 18.82 -19.17 9.31
CA LEU A 281 17.68 -19.44 10.18
C LEU A 281 16.39 -18.84 9.61
N MET A 282 15.24 -19.29 10.13
CA MET A 282 13.89 -18.79 9.80
C MET A 282 13.43 -19.08 8.35
N ARG A 283 13.93 -20.18 7.76
CA ARG A 283 13.56 -20.59 6.39
C ARG A 283 12.07 -20.83 6.24
N SER A 284 11.48 -21.62 7.13
CA SER A 284 10.02 -21.90 7.13
C SER A 284 9.20 -20.63 7.38
N TRP A 285 9.63 -19.80 8.32
CA TRP A 285 8.98 -18.55 8.67
C TRP A 285 8.89 -17.59 7.47
N ASN A 286 10.00 -17.41 6.74
CA ASN A 286 10.07 -16.56 5.55
C ASN A 286 9.16 -17.06 4.42
N VAL A 287 9.06 -18.36 4.21
CA VAL A 287 8.12 -18.93 3.24
C VAL A 287 6.68 -18.60 3.63
N TRP A 288 6.30 -18.78 4.89
CA TRP A 288 4.95 -18.46 5.35
C TRP A 288 4.64 -16.96 5.26
N LEU A 289 5.56 -16.10 5.65
CA LEU A 289 5.35 -14.65 5.59
C LEU A 289 5.06 -14.18 4.17
N ILE A 290 5.80 -14.66 3.16
CA ILE A 290 5.57 -14.21 1.78
C ILE A 290 4.34 -14.85 1.13
N VAL A 291 4.02 -16.10 1.47
CA VAL A 291 2.77 -16.74 1.03
C VAL A 291 1.57 -15.98 1.61
N LEU A 292 1.58 -15.67 2.90
CA LEU A 292 0.52 -14.93 3.55
C LEU A 292 0.44 -13.47 3.06
N ALA A 293 1.58 -12.81 2.84
CA ALA A 293 1.61 -11.44 2.33
C ALA A 293 0.98 -11.34 0.93
N TYR A 294 1.32 -12.24 -0.01
CA TYR A 294 0.69 -12.23 -1.32
C TYR A 294 -0.78 -12.67 -1.27
N SER A 295 -1.11 -13.72 -0.51
CA SER A 295 -2.49 -14.16 -0.33
C SER A 295 -3.38 -13.07 0.27
N SER A 296 -2.84 -12.25 1.19
CA SER A 296 -3.60 -11.12 1.77
C SER A 296 -3.87 -9.99 0.78
N THR A 297 -3.07 -9.81 -0.28
CA THR A 297 -3.44 -8.88 -1.36
C THR A 297 -4.65 -9.37 -2.17
N VAL A 298 -4.73 -10.68 -2.39
CA VAL A 298 -5.89 -11.32 -3.03
C VAL A 298 -7.10 -11.26 -2.11
N LEU A 299 -6.93 -11.49 -0.80
CA LEU A 299 -7.98 -11.30 0.21
C LEU A 299 -8.50 -9.85 0.19
N GLY A 300 -7.63 -8.85 0.18
CA GLY A 300 -8.03 -7.43 0.12
C GLY A 300 -8.84 -7.13 -1.15
N THR A 301 -8.43 -7.71 -2.27
CA THR A 301 -9.16 -7.59 -3.54
C THR A 301 -10.53 -8.28 -3.46
N PHE A 302 -10.61 -9.44 -2.82
CA PHE A 302 -11.88 -10.15 -2.55
C PHE A 302 -12.81 -9.29 -1.68
N LEU A 303 -12.34 -8.75 -0.55
CA LEU A 303 -13.14 -7.93 0.34
C LEU A 303 -13.70 -6.69 -0.37
N ASN A 304 -12.89 -6.01 -1.16
CA ASN A 304 -13.31 -4.82 -1.90
C ASN A 304 -14.35 -5.12 -3.01
N ARG A 305 -14.36 -6.34 -3.59
CA ARG A 305 -15.15 -6.65 -4.79
C ARG A 305 -16.27 -7.67 -4.58
N SER A 306 -16.35 -8.30 -3.41
CA SER A 306 -17.35 -9.30 -3.11
C SER A 306 -18.69 -8.73 -2.66
N GLY A 307 -18.70 -7.48 -2.17
CA GLY A 307 -19.86 -6.89 -1.50
C GLY A 307 -20.16 -7.50 -0.13
N ILE A 308 -19.25 -8.33 0.42
CA ILE A 308 -19.42 -8.97 1.73
C ILE A 308 -19.18 -7.98 2.87
N VAL A 309 -18.28 -7.02 2.69
CA VAL A 309 -17.99 -5.99 3.69
C VAL A 309 -18.65 -4.67 3.34
N GLN A 310 -19.14 -3.97 4.35
CA GLN A 310 -19.63 -2.60 4.19
C GLN A 310 -18.44 -1.64 4.23
N SER A 311 -18.17 -0.96 3.13
CA SER A 311 -17.06 -0.01 2.99
C SER A 311 -17.41 1.06 1.96
N VAL A 312 -16.97 2.28 2.21
CA VAL A 312 -17.06 3.39 1.23
C VAL A 312 -16.18 3.14 -0.01
N HIS A 313 -15.25 2.20 0.08
CA HIS A 313 -14.34 1.80 -0.98
C HIS A 313 -14.82 0.54 -1.75
N ALA A 314 -15.89 -0.12 -1.28
CA ALA A 314 -16.35 -1.35 -1.90
C ALA A 314 -17.04 -1.08 -3.25
N PHE A 315 -16.73 -1.92 -4.24
CA PHE A 315 -17.50 -1.98 -5.49
C PHE A 315 -18.76 -2.83 -5.26
N ALA A 316 -19.82 -2.52 -6.00
CA ALA A 316 -21.05 -3.31 -5.94
C ALA A 316 -20.76 -4.81 -6.20
N GLY A 317 -21.37 -5.68 -5.41
CA GLY A 317 -21.16 -7.14 -5.49
C GLY A 317 -21.55 -7.72 -6.86
N GLY A 318 -20.88 -8.83 -7.21
CA GLY A 318 -21.08 -9.52 -8.47
C GLY A 318 -20.48 -10.93 -8.42
N PRO A 319 -20.47 -11.68 -9.54
CA PRO A 319 -19.96 -13.05 -9.61
C PRO A 319 -18.44 -13.16 -9.37
N VAL A 320 -17.73 -12.05 -9.26
CA VAL A 320 -16.27 -11.98 -9.08
C VAL A 320 -15.85 -12.44 -7.69
N GLY A 321 -16.67 -12.18 -6.65
CA GLY A 321 -16.36 -12.56 -5.26
C GLY A 321 -15.99 -14.03 -5.07
N PRO A 322 -16.88 -14.99 -5.41
CA PRO A 322 -16.58 -16.42 -5.29
C PRO A 322 -15.34 -16.87 -6.05
N VAL A 323 -15.07 -16.26 -7.22
CA VAL A 323 -13.89 -16.59 -8.05
C VAL A 323 -12.60 -16.17 -7.33
N PHE A 324 -12.57 -14.97 -6.72
CA PHE A 324 -11.42 -14.53 -5.92
C PHE A 324 -11.24 -15.35 -4.65
N LEU A 325 -12.33 -15.75 -3.98
CA LEU A 325 -12.27 -16.63 -2.81
C LEU A 325 -11.68 -18.01 -3.18
N GLY A 326 -12.09 -18.56 -4.32
CA GLY A 326 -11.52 -19.81 -4.83
C GLY A 326 -10.02 -19.71 -5.10
N PHE A 327 -9.57 -18.60 -5.70
CA PHE A 327 -8.15 -18.38 -5.95
C PHE A 327 -7.36 -18.15 -4.65
N LEU A 328 -7.92 -17.43 -3.68
CA LEU A 328 -7.33 -17.29 -2.34
C LEU A 328 -7.14 -18.64 -1.67
N ALA A 329 -8.19 -19.49 -1.68
CA ALA A 329 -8.11 -20.84 -1.12
C ALA A 329 -7.05 -21.69 -1.86
N PHE A 330 -6.96 -21.58 -3.18
CA PHE A 330 -5.93 -22.23 -3.98
C PHE A 330 -4.51 -21.79 -3.57
N LEU A 331 -4.26 -20.49 -3.41
CA LEU A 331 -2.94 -19.97 -3.02
C LEU A 331 -2.52 -20.47 -1.64
N LEU A 332 -3.44 -20.42 -0.66
CA LEU A 332 -3.18 -20.90 0.70
C LEU A 332 -2.96 -22.42 0.73
N LEU A 333 -3.79 -23.19 0.03
CA LEU A 333 -3.63 -24.63 -0.04
C LEU A 333 -2.35 -25.04 -0.75
N ALA A 334 -2.05 -24.46 -1.92
CA ALA A 334 -0.83 -24.74 -2.67
C ALA A 334 0.43 -24.35 -1.87
N GLY A 335 0.42 -23.17 -1.23
CA GLY A 335 1.51 -22.74 -0.35
C GLY A 335 1.72 -23.69 0.83
N THR A 336 0.64 -24.12 1.47
CA THR A 336 0.68 -25.09 2.59
C THR A 336 1.22 -26.44 2.14
N LEU A 337 0.71 -26.99 1.04
CA LEU A 337 1.15 -28.29 0.52
C LEU A 337 2.63 -28.26 0.10
N LEU A 338 3.07 -27.21 -0.58
CA LEU A 338 4.47 -27.04 -0.95
C LEU A 338 5.38 -26.90 0.26
N ALA A 339 4.99 -26.12 1.28
CA ALA A 339 5.74 -25.96 2.52
C ALA A 339 5.78 -27.29 3.30
N ALA A 340 4.68 -28.02 3.40
CA ALA A 340 4.61 -29.32 4.05
C ALA A 340 5.47 -30.37 3.32
N TRP A 341 5.43 -30.40 1.99
CA TRP A 341 6.29 -31.27 1.20
C TRP A 341 7.77 -31.04 1.42
N ARG A 342 8.16 -29.78 1.65
CA ARG A 342 9.57 -29.39 1.89
C ARG A 342 9.92 -29.20 3.38
N ALA A 343 9.00 -29.56 4.30
CA ALA A 343 9.21 -29.35 5.73
C ALA A 343 10.57 -29.84 6.27
N PRO A 344 11.11 -31.01 5.88
CA PRO A 344 12.43 -31.42 6.33
C PRO A 344 13.55 -30.48 5.91
N ALA A 345 13.49 -29.95 4.68
CA ALA A 345 14.49 -29.02 4.14
C ALA A 345 14.32 -27.57 4.64
N LEU A 346 13.16 -27.25 5.21
CA LEU A 346 12.88 -25.95 5.82
C LEU A 346 13.25 -25.89 7.30
N ARG A 347 13.70 -27.01 7.90
CA ARG A 347 14.18 -27.00 9.29
C ARG A 347 15.47 -26.19 9.38
N ASP A 348 15.57 -25.42 10.43
CA ASP A 348 16.79 -24.70 10.76
C ASP A 348 17.77 -25.66 11.43
N ASP A 349 19.01 -25.69 10.95
CA ASP A 349 20.08 -26.61 11.43
C ASP A 349 20.84 -26.05 12.66
N ALA A 350 20.51 -24.83 13.08
CA ALA A 350 21.17 -24.14 14.18
C ALA A 350 20.21 -23.86 15.34
N ASP A 351 20.78 -23.64 16.52
CA ASP A 351 20.04 -23.29 17.72
C ASP A 351 19.17 -22.02 17.51
N PRO A 352 18.00 -21.96 18.18
CA PRO A 352 17.13 -20.79 18.10
C PRO A 352 17.87 -19.52 18.54
N PRO A 353 17.46 -18.35 18.01
CA PRO A 353 18.10 -17.08 18.35
C PRO A 353 18.08 -16.80 19.85
N ALA A 354 19.23 -16.37 20.39
CA ALA A 354 19.27 -15.93 21.79
C ALA A 354 18.35 -14.70 21.98
N PRO A 355 17.58 -14.62 23.07
CA PRO A 355 16.66 -13.49 23.29
C PRO A 355 17.37 -12.12 23.25
N LEU A 356 18.54 -12.01 23.85
CA LEU A 356 19.38 -10.81 23.82
C LEU A 356 20.34 -10.85 22.62
N SER A 357 19.79 -10.82 21.42
CA SER A 357 20.52 -10.76 20.16
C SER A 357 19.73 -9.95 19.14
N ARG A 358 20.38 -9.52 18.06
CA ARG A 358 19.70 -8.86 16.94
C ARG A 358 18.66 -9.76 16.30
N GLU A 359 18.98 -11.05 16.17
CA GLU A 359 18.05 -12.07 15.68
C GLU A 359 16.81 -12.18 16.58
N GLY A 360 17.02 -12.19 17.91
CA GLY A 360 15.93 -12.22 18.89
C GLY A 360 15.05 -10.99 18.80
N ALA A 361 15.63 -9.80 18.64
CA ALA A 361 14.86 -8.55 18.43
C ALA A 361 14.05 -8.58 17.12
N PHE A 362 14.63 -9.09 16.03
CA PHE A 362 13.90 -9.25 14.77
C PHE A 362 12.77 -10.28 14.91
N LEU A 363 13.00 -11.39 15.61
CA LEU A 363 11.96 -12.39 15.87
C LEU A 363 10.82 -11.80 16.71
N ALA A 364 11.13 -11.05 17.77
CA ALA A 364 10.13 -10.37 18.57
C ALA A 364 9.31 -9.36 17.74
N GLY A 365 9.99 -8.55 16.91
CA GLY A 365 9.33 -7.64 15.98
C GLY A 365 8.43 -8.37 14.96
N ASN A 366 8.88 -9.50 14.44
CA ASN A 366 8.08 -10.34 13.53
C ASN A 366 6.80 -10.84 14.22
N TRP A 367 6.87 -11.30 15.45
CA TRP A 367 5.69 -11.69 16.20
C TRP A 367 4.73 -10.52 16.41
N LEU A 368 5.22 -9.33 16.75
CA LEU A 368 4.36 -8.16 16.87
C LEU A 368 3.65 -7.82 15.55
N PHE A 369 4.36 -7.86 14.42
CA PHE A 369 3.74 -7.63 13.10
C PHE A 369 2.68 -8.68 12.76
N VAL A 370 2.95 -9.97 13.02
CA VAL A 370 2.00 -11.05 12.74
C VAL A 370 0.78 -10.95 13.65
N VAL A 371 0.97 -10.72 14.95
CA VAL A 371 -0.14 -10.52 15.90
C VAL A 371 -0.99 -9.31 15.48
N PHE A 372 -0.35 -8.22 15.08
CA PHE A 372 -1.05 -7.05 14.57
C PHE A 372 -1.87 -7.39 13.31
N SER A 373 -1.28 -8.13 12.35
CA SER A 373 -1.98 -8.55 11.13
C SER A 373 -3.19 -9.43 11.45
N VAL A 374 -3.04 -10.37 12.37
CA VAL A 374 -4.13 -11.27 12.80
C VAL A 374 -5.24 -10.48 13.50
N MET A 375 -4.89 -9.55 14.39
CA MET A 375 -5.85 -8.69 15.08
C MET A 375 -6.68 -7.86 14.10
N VAL A 376 -5.99 -7.22 13.11
CA VAL A 376 -6.68 -6.44 12.07
C VAL A 376 -7.58 -7.35 11.22
N LEU A 377 -7.11 -8.54 10.84
CA LEU A 377 -7.89 -9.51 10.09
C LEU A 377 -9.15 -9.97 10.84
N VAL A 378 -9.00 -10.34 12.12
CA VAL A 378 -10.11 -10.77 12.98
C VAL A 378 -11.15 -9.66 13.11
N GLY A 379 -10.73 -8.43 13.44
CA GLY A 379 -11.64 -7.30 13.54
C GLY A 379 -12.37 -6.99 12.22
N THR A 380 -11.68 -7.13 11.08
CA THR A 380 -12.25 -6.88 9.76
C THR A 380 -13.27 -7.93 9.35
N LEU A 381 -13.04 -9.20 9.64
CA LEU A 381 -13.94 -10.30 9.29
C LEU A 381 -15.03 -10.57 10.33
N PHE A 382 -14.91 -10.04 11.55
CA PHE A 382 -15.85 -10.28 12.65
C PHE A 382 -17.31 -9.92 12.28
N PRO A 383 -17.62 -8.75 11.68
CA PRO A 383 -18.99 -8.43 11.26
C PRO A 383 -19.56 -9.45 10.28
N THR A 384 -18.76 -9.87 9.30
CA THR A 384 -19.15 -10.89 8.29
C THR A 384 -19.42 -12.25 8.96
N PHE A 385 -18.62 -12.62 9.96
CA PHE A 385 -18.83 -13.85 10.71
C PHE A 385 -20.13 -13.80 11.52
N VAL A 386 -20.40 -12.68 12.20
CA VAL A 386 -21.65 -12.47 12.96
C VAL A 386 -22.87 -12.52 12.02
N GLU A 387 -22.78 -11.89 10.85
CA GLU A 387 -23.84 -11.96 9.84
C GLU A 387 -24.09 -13.42 9.39
N ALA A 388 -23.04 -14.17 9.11
CA ALA A 388 -23.15 -15.56 8.67
C ALA A 388 -23.75 -16.49 9.73
N VAL A 389 -23.44 -16.27 11.03
CA VAL A 389 -23.89 -17.15 12.14
C VAL A 389 -25.22 -16.71 12.74
N GLN A 390 -25.47 -15.41 12.86
CA GLN A 390 -26.62 -14.86 13.55
C GLN A 390 -27.63 -14.17 12.65
N GLY A 391 -27.33 -14.00 11.33
CA GLY A 391 -28.17 -13.26 10.39
C GLY A 391 -28.25 -11.75 10.65
N ARG A 392 -27.40 -11.20 11.55
CA ARG A 392 -27.42 -9.79 11.96
C ARG A 392 -26.43 -8.99 11.10
N ARG A 393 -26.93 -7.93 10.45
CA ARG A 393 -26.13 -7.00 9.61
C ARG A 393 -25.73 -5.71 10.33
N ASP A 394 -26.14 -5.55 11.59
CA ASP A 394 -25.94 -4.34 12.40
C ASP A 394 -24.63 -4.37 13.22
N SER A 395 -23.85 -5.44 13.13
CA SER A 395 -22.59 -5.55 13.84
C SER A 395 -21.48 -4.79 13.12
N SER A 396 -20.76 -3.94 13.86
CA SER A 396 -19.57 -3.24 13.37
C SER A 396 -18.48 -3.26 14.44
N VAL A 397 -17.22 -3.26 13.98
CA VAL A 397 -16.05 -3.13 14.86
C VAL A 397 -15.46 -1.74 14.64
N GLY A 398 -15.62 -0.88 15.65
CA GLY A 398 -15.20 0.51 15.55
C GLY A 398 -13.73 0.76 15.92
N PRO A 399 -13.25 2.02 15.76
CA PRO A 399 -11.88 2.41 16.06
C PRO A 399 -11.40 2.10 17.48
N ALA A 400 -12.30 2.06 18.45
CA ALA A 400 -11.95 1.74 19.85
C ALA A 400 -11.33 0.35 19.99
N PHE A 401 -11.89 -0.66 19.30
CA PHE A 401 -11.32 -2.01 19.26
C PHE A 401 -9.91 -2.01 18.65
N TYR A 402 -9.77 -1.48 17.45
CA TYR A 402 -8.50 -1.51 16.75
C TYR A 402 -7.42 -0.73 17.50
N ASN A 403 -7.74 0.46 18.02
CA ASN A 403 -6.80 1.29 18.75
C ASN A 403 -6.33 0.66 20.07
N ALA A 404 -7.20 -0.11 20.74
CA ALA A 404 -6.83 -0.82 21.98
C ALA A 404 -5.66 -1.81 21.77
N PHE A 405 -5.52 -2.37 20.57
CA PHE A 405 -4.42 -3.28 20.21
C PHE A 405 -3.32 -2.58 19.39
N ALA A 406 -3.69 -1.75 18.43
CA ALA A 406 -2.74 -1.12 17.51
C ALA A 406 -1.76 -0.17 18.22
N ILE A 407 -2.25 0.58 19.23
CA ILE A 407 -1.40 1.51 19.98
C ILE A 407 -0.31 0.75 20.77
N PRO A 408 -0.60 -0.22 21.64
CA PRO A 408 0.45 -0.93 22.37
C PRO A 408 1.37 -1.74 21.46
N LEU A 409 0.86 -2.36 20.38
CA LEU A 409 1.68 -3.07 19.41
C LEU A 409 2.62 -2.11 18.65
N GLY A 410 2.12 -0.94 18.23
CA GLY A 410 2.91 0.10 17.57
C GLY A 410 3.99 0.67 18.49
N LEU A 411 3.68 0.93 19.76
CA LEU A 411 4.67 1.38 20.75
C LEU A 411 5.72 0.28 21.03
N GLY A 412 5.32 -0.98 21.06
CA GLY A 412 6.24 -2.12 21.18
C GLY A 412 7.21 -2.21 20.00
N LEU A 413 6.70 -2.03 18.77
CA LEU A 413 7.52 -1.97 17.56
C LEU A 413 8.49 -0.77 17.59
N LEU A 414 8.02 0.39 18.02
CA LEU A 414 8.85 1.59 18.16
C LEU A 414 9.97 1.40 19.21
N ALA A 415 9.68 0.69 20.31
CA ALA A 415 10.69 0.34 21.31
C ALA A 415 11.75 -0.63 20.74
N LEU A 416 11.32 -1.70 20.05
CA LEU A 416 12.24 -2.66 19.43
C LEU A 416 13.09 -2.02 18.33
N MET A 417 12.57 -1.04 17.61
CA MET A 417 13.28 -0.33 16.56
C MET A 417 14.56 0.35 17.09
N GLY A 418 14.57 0.85 18.31
CA GLY A 418 15.75 1.46 18.93
C GLY A 418 16.74 0.44 19.52
N VAL A 419 16.23 -0.67 20.07
CA VAL A 419 17.10 -1.73 20.65
C VAL A 419 17.79 -2.53 19.55
N GLY A 420 17.06 -2.94 18.52
CA GLY A 420 17.52 -3.89 17.51
C GLY A 420 18.89 -3.54 16.88
N PRO A 421 19.11 -2.31 16.40
CA PRO A 421 20.41 -1.91 15.82
C PRO A 421 21.59 -1.92 16.80
N LEU A 422 21.34 -1.83 18.13
CA LEU A 422 22.37 -1.86 19.16
C LEU A 422 22.85 -3.28 19.48
N LEU A 423 21.96 -4.26 19.30
CA LEU A 423 22.27 -5.65 19.59
C LEU A 423 23.27 -6.23 18.59
N PRO A 424 24.25 -7.01 19.07
CA PRO A 424 25.12 -7.80 18.19
C PRO A 424 24.37 -8.99 17.59
N TRP A 425 24.90 -9.56 16.53
CA TRP A 425 24.50 -10.87 16.05
C TRP A 425 24.95 -11.94 17.06
N ARG A 426 24.16 -12.98 17.27
CA ARG A 426 24.28 -14.11 18.21
C ARG A 426 23.87 -13.76 19.65
N ARG A 427 24.72 -13.21 20.49
CA ARG A 427 24.42 -12.95 21.92
C ARG A 427 25.06 -11.65 22.38
N ALA A 428 24.28 -10.83 23.05
CA ALA A 428 24.79 -9.62 23.69
C ALA A 428 25.34 -9.93 25.09
N ASP A 429 26.37 -9.18 25.48
CA ASP A 429 26.72 -9.02 26.88
C ASP A 429 25.70 -8.08 27.55
N GLY A 430 25.10 -8.52 28.64
CA GLY A 430 24.05 -7.76 29.34
C GLY A 430 24.54 -6.42 29.89
N GLN A 431 25.77 -6.35 30.41
CA GLN A 431 26.35 -5.11 30.93
C GLN A 431 26.66 -4.10 29.82
N GLY A 432 27.23 -4.60 28.71
CA GLY A 432 27.52 -3.77 27.55
C GLY A 432 26.25 -3.21 26.92
N LEU A 433 25.19 -4.03 26.82
CA LEU A 433 23.90 -3.61 26.34
C LEU A 433 23.28 -2.53 27.24
N TRP A 434 23.28 -2.75 28.57
CA TRP A 434 22.75 -1.77 29.53
C TRP A 434 23.45 -0.42 29.39
N ARG A 435 24.79 -0.39 29.33
CA ARG A 435 25.56 0.84 29.11
C ARG A 435 25.18 1.54 27.79
N ALA A 436 24.87 0.80 26.76
CA ALA A 436 24.43 1.36 25.48
C ALA A 436 23.00 1.90 25.52
N LEU A 437 22.12 1.31 26.34
CA LEU A 437 20.72 1.70 26.48
C LEU A 437 20.53 2.93 27.41
N VAL A 438 21.36 3.08 28.44
CA VAL A 438 21.23 4.19 29.41
C VAL A 438 21.08 5.56 28.76
N PRO A 439 21.96 6.03 27.83
CA PRO A 439 21.81 7.35 27.23
C PRO A 439 20.52 7.50 26.43
N LEU A 440 20.02 6.42 25.83
CA LEU A 440 18.78 6.40 25.09
C LEU A 440 17.56 6.51 26.02
N LEU A 441 17.56 5.74 27.10
CA LEU A 441 16.50 5.77 28.10
C LEU A 441 16.45 7.13 28.81
N LEU A 442 17.61 7.71 29.12
CA LEU A 442 17.71 9.04 29.69
C LEU A 442 17.15 10.10 28.72
N SER A 443 17.49 10.03 27.44
CA SER A 443 16.95 10.96 26.45
C SER A 443 15.42 10.87 26.36
N GLY A 444 14.87 9.66 26.39
CA GLY A 444 13.43 9.44 26.43
C GLY A 444 12.78 10.00 27.70
N ALA A 445 13.36 9.70 28.87
CA ALA A 445 12.85 10.18 30.15
C ALA A 445 12.89 11.72 30.26
N VAL A 446 13.99 12.35 29.84
CA VAL A 446 14.12 13.82 29.79
C VAL A 446 13.08 14.41 28.84
N THR A 447 12.92 13.86 27.63
CA THR A 447 11.93 14.34 26.67
C THR A 447 10.51 14.23 27.22
N ALA A 448 10.15 13.11 27.84
CA ALA A 448 8.85 12.95 28.46
C ALA A 448 8.64 13.94 29.63
N ALA A 449 9.65 14.14 30.49
CA ALA A 449 9.58 15.08 31.60
C ALA A 449 9.42 16.53 31.12
N VAL A 450 10.17 16.95 30.11
CA VAL A 450 10.04 18.28 29.49
C VAL A 450 8.66 18.45 28.86
N ALA A 451 8.20 17.49 28.07
CA ALA A 451 6.87 17.52 27.45
C ALA A 451 5.75 17.59 28.51
N PHE A 452 5.88 16.83 29.60
CA PHE A 452 4.97 16.89 30.72
C PHE A 452 4.97 18.27 31.40
N GLY A 453 6.15 18.88 31.58
CA GLY A 453 6.31 20.25 32.09
C GLY A 453 5.66 21.31 31.19
N LEU A 454 5.69 21.09 29.86
CA LEU A 454 5.04 21.92 28.84
C LEU A 454 3.54 21.69 28.67
N GLY A 455 2.95 20.80 29.47
CA GLY A 455 1.50 20.61 29.48
C GLY A 455 0.99 19.39 28.71
N VAL A 456 1.83 18.55 28.14
CA VAL A 456 1.42 17.27 27.54
C VAL A 456 1.05 16.30 28.67
N ARG A 457 -0.22 15.85 28.69
CA ARG A 457 -0.75 14.98 29.78
C ARG A 457 -1.14 13.59 29.33
N HIS A 458 -1.32 13.37 28.03
CA HIS A 458 -1.75 12.08 27.50
C HIS A 458 -0.60 11.07 27.51
N ALA A 459 -0.78 9.95 28.23
CA ALA A 459 0.28 8.95 28.44
C ALA A 459 0.82 8.37 27.11
N GLY A 460 -0.06 8.04 26.15
CA GLY A 460 0.35 7.52 24.85
C GLY A 460 1.27 8.49 24.07
N VAL A 461 0.97 9.80 24.14
CA VAL A 461 1.80 10.82 23.49
C VAL A 461 3.15 10.96 24.20
N LEU A 462 3.17 10.95 25.54
CA LEU A 462 4.42 11.01 26.32
C LEU A 462 5.33 9.81 26.02
N VAL A 463 4.77 8.61 25.97
CA VAL A 463 5.52 7.38 25.61
C VAL A 463 6.02 7.46 24.16
N THR A 464 5.19 7.94 23.22
CA THR A 464 5.63 8.11 21.83
C THR A 464 6.78 9.11 21.70
N LEU A 465 6.73 10.25 22.42
CA LEU A 465 7.80 11.23 22.47
C LEU A 465 9.08 10.64 23.08
N ALA A 466 8.96 9.91 24.19
CA ALA A 466 10.08 9.25 24.85
C ALA A 466 10.77 8.24 23.91
N LEU A 467 9.99 7.37 23.27
CA LEU A 467 10.50 6.38 22.33
C LEU A 467 11.05 7.02 21.06
N SER A 468 10.50 8.14 20.62
CA SER A 468 11.02 8.89 19.47
C SER A 468 12.41 9.46 19.77
N ALA A 469 12.59 10.14 20.91
CA ALA A 469 13.88 10.65 21.34
C ALA A 469 14.92 9.54 21.54
N TYR A 470 14.51 8.45 22.20
CA TYR A 470 15.28 7.23 22.38
C TYR A 470 15.80 6.68 21.03
N ASN A 471 14.94 6.57 20.01
CA ASN A 471 15.32 6.11 18.69
C ASN A 471 16.26 7.09 17.97
N VAL A 472 15.96 8.39 17.97
CA VAL A 472 16.78 9.42 17.32
C VAL A 472 18.18 9.44 17.90
N VAL A 473 18.32 9.42 19.22
CA VAL A 473 19.63 9.37 19.88
C VAL A 473 20.39 8.09 19.54
N GLY A 474 19.71 6.92 19.52
CA GLY A 474 20.30 5.66 19.13
C GLY A 474 20.86 5.67 17.71
N LEU A 475 20.06 6.09 16.74
CA LEU A 475 20.46 6.19 15.34
C LEU A 475 21.59 7.20 15.13
N THR A 476 21.55 8.34 15.83
CA THR A 476 22.60 9.37 15.79
C THR A 476 23.92 8.85 16.32
N LEU A 477 23.93 8.18 17.49
CA LEU A 477 25.13 7.60 18.07
C LEU A 477 25.75 6.51 17.17
N LEU A 478 24.93 5.63 16.59
CA LEU A 478 25.38 4.59 15.65
C LEU A 478 25.98 5.22 14.39
N THR A 479 25.35 6.25 13.85
CA THR A 479 25.81 6.96 12.65
C THR A 479 27.10 7.72 12.93
N ALA A 480 27.21 8.42 14.07
CA ALA A 480 28.40 9.15 14.48
C ALA A 480 29.61 8.20 14.69
N ARG A 481 29.39 7.06 15.34
CA ARG A 481 30.45 6.04 15.50
C ARG A 481 30.95 5.53 14.14
N ALA A 482 30.04 5.22 13.23
CA ALA A 482 30.42 4.75 11.90
C ALA A 482 31.11 5.84 11.06
N ALA A 483 30.68 7.10 11.16
CA ALA A 483 31.32 8.22 10.50
C ALA A 483 32.77 8.45 10.99
N ARG A 484 33.00 8.34 12.32
CA ARG A 484 34.36 8.40 12.90
C ARG A 484 35.25 7.26 12.38
N GLN A 485 34.72 6.03 12.30
CA GLN A 485 35.47 4.87 11.78
C GLN A 485 35.80 4.99 10.29
N ALA A 486 34.90 5.61 9.51
CA ALA A 486 35.09 5.81 8.07
C ALA A 486 35.87 7.09 7.73
N GLY A 487 36.22 7.93 8.72
CA GLY A 487 36.88 9.22 8.55
C GLY A 487 35.97 10.36 8.16
N SER A 488 34.74 10.09 7.66
CA SER A 488 33.72 11.10 7.36
C SER A 488 32.32 10.49 7.26
N LEU A 489 31.28 11.33 7.39
CA LEU A 489 29.90 10.92 7.18
C LEU A 489 29.67 10.48 5.73
N GLY A 490 30.21 11.21 4.75
CA GLY A 490 30.09 10.89 3.33
C GLY A 490 30.70 9.53 2.98
N ALA A 491 31.86 9.21 3.55
CA ALA A 491 32.51 7.90 3.39
C ALA A 491 31.66 6.77 4.01
N ALA A 492 31.12 6.98 5.21
CA ALA A 492 30.24 6.02 5.87
C ALA A 492 28.98 5.74 5.05
N LEU A 493 28.30 6.80 4.58
CA LEU A 493 27.09 6.70 3.75
C LEU A 493 27.37 5.96 2.43
N GLY A 494 28.46 6.29 1.73
CA GLY A 494 28.85 5.65 0.47
C GLY A 494 29.25 4.18 0.62
N ALA A 495 29.85 3.80 1.76
CA ALA A 495 30.25 2.43 2.03
C ALA A 495 29.07 1.49 2.35
N GLN A 496 28.04 1.99 3.02
CA GLN A 496 26.90 1.19 3.50
C GLN A 496 25.53 1.83 3.21
N PRO A 497 25.20 2.15 1.95
CA PRO A 497 23.96 2.88 1.62
C PRO A 497 22.69 2.16 2.11
N ARG A 498 22.67 0.82 2.07
CA ARG A 498 21.55 0.01 2.56
C ARG A 498 21.24 0.23 4.05
N ARG A 499 22.29 0.33 4.88
CA ARG A 499 22.16 0.56 6.32
C ARG A 499 21.58 1.95 6.61
N TYR A 500 22.10 2.96 5.92
CA TYR A 500 21.66 4.35 6.15
C TYR A 500 20.30 4.63 5.51
N GLY A 501 19.97 3.96 4.40
CA GLY A 501 18.62 4.00 3.85
C GLY A 501 17.60 3.42 4.82
N ALA A 502 17.92 2.29 5.49
CA ALA A 502 17.07 1.74 6.54
C ALA A 502 16.95 2.69 7.75
N TYR A 503 18.05 3.32 8.18
CA TYR A 503 18.00 4.32 9.26
C TYR A 503 17.13 5.51 8.89
N LEU A 504 17.23 6.01 7.67
CA LEU A 504 16.38 7.10 7.17
C LEU A 504 14.90 6.69 7.16
N ALA A 505 14.58 5.46 6.71
CA ALA A 505 13.22 4.95 6.77
C ALA A 505 12.70 4.88 8.23
N HIS A 506 13.52 4.47 9.19
CA HIS A 506 13.15 4.49 10.60
C HIS A 506 12.93 5.91 11.13
N VAL A 507 13.73 6.89 10.71
CA VAL A 507 13.47 8.32 11.03
C VAL A 507 12.10 8.75 10.48
N GLY A 508 11.77 8.38 9.25
CA GLY A 508 10.45 8.65 8.69
C GLY A 508 9.30 8.03 9.49
N LEU A 509 9.48 6.78 9.98
CA LEU A 509 8.49 6.14 10.85
C LEU A 509 8.35 6.85 12.21
N ILE A 510 9.42 7.41 12.77
CA ILE A 510 9.36 8.22 14.00
C ILE A 510 8.52 9.48 13.76
N VAL A 511 8.77 10.19 12.65
CA VAL A 511 8.03 11.39 12.27
C VAL A 511 6.54 11.05 12.08
N LEU A 512 6.25 9.96 11.38
CA LEU A 512 4.89 9.46 11.17
C LEU A 512 4.21 9.12 12.51
N ALA A 513 4.89 8.40 13.42
CA ALA A 513 4.34 8.04 14.73
C ALA A 513 4.01 9.27 15.59
N LEU A 514 4.83 10.32 15.54
CA LEU A 514 4.53 11.60 16.20
C LEU A 514 3.30 12.27 15.57
N GLY A 515 3.20 12.28 14.23
CA GLY A 515 2.01 12.77 13.53
C GLY A 515 0.74 12.06 13.97
N LEU A 516 0.76 10.73 14.00
CA LEU A 516 -0.38 9.90 14.46
C LEU A 516 -0.75 10.17 15.93
N ALA A 517 0.26 10.25 16.82
CA ALA A 517 0.02 10.42 18.25
C ALA A 517 -0.60 11.80 18.55
N PHE A 518 -0.08 12.86 17.95
CA PHE A 518 -0.58 14.22 18.21
C PHE A 518 -1.92 14.49 17.51
N SER A 519 -2.04 14.19 16.22
CA SER A 519 -3.28 14.44 15.47
C SER A 519 -4.44 13.59 15.99
N GLY A 520 -4.18 12.34 16.38
CA GLY A 520 -5.22 11.46 16.95
C GLY A 520 -5.67 11.83 18.36
N THR A 521 -4.80 12.53 19.13
CA THR A 521 -5.08 12.85 20.55
C THR A 521 -5.56 14.27 20.77
N TYR A 522 -4.97 15.24 20.06
CA TYR A 522 -5.19 16.67 20.32
C TYR A 522 -5.96 17.37 19.20
N ARG A 523 -6.55 16.62 18.29
CA ARG A 523 -7.49 17.18 17.33
C ARG A 523 -8.65 17.86 18.06
N ARG A 524 -9.00 19.07 17.59
CA ARG A 524 -10.18 19.80 18.04
C ARG A 524 -11.09 20.06 16.86
N ASP A 525 -12.38 19.97 17.05
CA ASP A 525 -13.35 20.34 16.04
C ASP A 525 -14.56 21.04 16.64
N ALA A 526 -15.13 21.97 15.89
CA ALA A 526 -16.34 22.68 16.25
C ALA A 526 -17.08 23.11 14.98
N GLN A 527 -18.40 23.23 15.08
CA GLN A 527 -19.28 23.62 13.98
C GLN A 527 -20.03 24.90 14.32
N VAL A 528 -20.24 25.74 13.31
CA VAL A 528 -21.00 26.99 13.44
C VAL A 528 -21.75 27.29 12.14
N THR A 529 -22.91 27.92 12.24
CA THR A 529 -23.62 28.49 11.10
C THR A 529 -23.29 29.96 10.99
N LEU A 530 -22.74 30.35 9.84
CA LEU A 530 -22.32 31.73 9.54
C LEU A 530 -23.29 32.35 8.56
N ASN A 531 -23.80 33.52 8.90
CA ASN A 531 -24.59 34.33 7.98
C ASN A 531 -23.67 35.15 7.06
N LEU A 532 -24.06 35.31 5.82
CA LEU A 532 -23.31 36.04 4.82
C LEU A 532 -23.13 37.52 5.26
N ASN A 533 -21.87 37.98 5.22
CA ASN A 533 -21.47 39.34 5.61
C ASN A 533 -21.85 39.76 7.06
N ALA A 534 -22.20 38.82 7.93
CA ALA A 534 -22.37 39.10 9.35
C ALA A 534 -21.03 39.36 10.06
N ALA A 535 -21.12 39.85 11.30
CA ALA A 535 -19.94 40.04 12.15
C ALA A 535 -19.17 38.72 12.34
N PRO A 536 -17.83 38.77 12.47
CA PRO A 536 -17.03 37.58 12.73
C PRO A 536 -17.46 36.85 14.01
N VAL A 537 -17.49 35.52 13.95
CA VAL A 537 -17.81 34.64 15.07
C VAL A 537 -16.54 33.96 15.57
N GLN A 538 -16.33 33.96 16.88
CA GLN A 538 -15.22 33.23 17.52
C GLN A 538 -15.56 31.74 17.57
N LEU A 539 -14.70 30.89 16.99
CA LEU A 539 -14.84 29.42 17.04
C LEU A 539 -13.47 28.80 17.31
N LEU A 540 -13.37 27.98 18.36
CA LEU A 540 -12.07 27.56 18.88
C LEU A 540 -11.18 28.77 19.18
N ASN A 541 -10.00 28.86 18.56
CA ASN A 541 -9.07 29.99 18.74
C ASN A 541 -9.07 30.98 17.56
N GLU A 542 -9.97 30.79 16.57
CA GLU A 542 -9.98 31.50 15.30
C GLU A 542 -11.24 32.37 15.15
N ARG A 543 -11.16 33.47 14.41
CA ARG A 543 -12.32 34.32 14.05
C ARG A 543 -12.77 34.02 12.65
N LEU A 544 -14.02 33.58 12.52
CA LEU A 544 -14.62 33.15 11.25
C LEU A 544 -15.64 34.16 10.76
N GLN A 545 -15.58 34.50 9.48
CA GLN A 545 -16.58 35.33 8.80
C GLN A 545 -16.88 34.77 7.41
N LEU A 546 -18.16 34.61 7.06
CA LEU A 546 -18.59 34.23 5.71
C LEU A 546 -18.66 35.50 4.86
N THR A 547 -17.79 35.62 3.86
CA THR A 547 -17.71 36.83 3.01
C THR A 547 -18.24 36.62 1.61
N ASP A 548 -18.33 35.39 1.12
CA ASP A 548 -18.89 35.05 -0.19
C ASP A 548 -19.55 33.67 -0.13
N LEU A 549 -20.71 33.57 -0.79
CA LEU A 549 -21.41 32.31 -0.92
C LEU A 549 -22.09 32.30 -2.30
N ARG A 550 -21.64 31.40 -3.17
CA ARG A 550 -22.12 31.34 -4.56
C ARG A 550 -22.18 29.91 -5.07
N THR A 551 -23.12 29.65 -5.96
CA THR A 551 -23.23 28.40 -6.69
C THR A 551 -22.56 28.55 -8.05
N VAL A 552 -21.57 27.68 -8.32
CA VAL A 552 -20.85 27.60 -9.60
C VAL A 552 -21.35 26.39 -10.37
N ARG A 553 -21.97 26.61 -11.52
CA ARG A 553 -22.40 25.54 -12.42
C ARG A 553 -21.20 25.01 -13.21
N ARG A 554 -21.18 23.68 -13.38
CA ARG A 554 -20.16 22.96 -14.16
C ARG A 554 -20.83 22.07 -15.19
N SER A 555 -20.08 21.57 -16.15
CA SER A 555 -20.59 20.63 -17.16
C SER A 555 -21.07 19.31 -16.56
N ASP A 556 -20.50 18.90 -15.43
CA ASP A 556 -20.76 17.64 -14.73
C ASP A 556 -21.62 17.79 -13.47
N GLY A 557 -22.10 19.02 -13.16
CA GLY A 557 -22.89 19.29 -11.96
C GLY A 557 -22.82 20.74 -11.48
N ALA A 558 -22.81 20.95 -10.17
CA ALA A 558 -22.68 22.26 -9.54
C ALA A 558 -21.77 22.19 -8.30
N ALA A 559 -21.30 23.32 -7.85
CA ALA A 559 -20.58 23.47 -6.59
C ALA A 559 -21.05 24.72 -5.86
N ASP A 560 -21.50 24.55 -4.63
CA ASP A 560 -21.68 25.66 -3.72
C ASP A 560 -20.32 25.99 -3.10
N VAL A 561 -19.88 27.22 -3.22
CA VAL A 561 -18.57 27.71 -2.78
C VAL A 561 -18.76 28.74 -1.70
N ALA A 562 -18.32 28.43 -0.49
CA ALA A 562 -18.27 29.38 0.62
C ALA A 562 -16.84 29.91 0.80
N THR A 563 -16.66 31.22 0.79
CA THR A 563 -15.41 31.86 1.19
C THR A 563 -15.53 32.28 2.64
N VAL A 564 -14.81 31.57 3.50
CA VAL A 564 -14.75 31.85 4.94
C VAL A 564 -13.41 32.51 5.25
N GLN A 565 -13.44 33.73 5.78
CA GLN A 565 -12.26 34.38 6.32
C GLN A 565 -11.96 33.81 7.70
N ILE A 566 -10.72 33.34 7.91
CA ILE A 566 -10.22 32.87 9.19
C ILE A 566 -9.03 33.73 9.55
N ASP A 567 -9.16 34.55 10.59
CA ASP A 567 -8.18 35.55 11.00
C ASP A 567 -7.68 36.40 9.81
N GLY A 568 -8.61 36.80 8.93
CA GLY A 568 -8.35 37.63 7.76
C GLY A 568 -7.78 36.89 6.53
N GLN A 569 -7.62 35.56 6.58
CA GLN A 569 -7.20 34.73 5.44
C GLN A 569 -8.39 33.98 4.83
N PRO A 570 -8.55 33.97 3.49
CA PRO A 570 -9.68 33.33 2.83
C PRO A 570 -9.49 31.81 2.69
N PHE A 571 -10.54 31.04 3.02
CA PHE A 571 -10.68 29.62 2.79
C PHE A 571 -11.90 29.35 1.91
N GLN A 572 -11.72 28.61 0.82
CA GLN A 572 -12.80 28.26 -0.09
C GLN A 572 -13.24 26.81 0.10
N ALA A 573 -14.20 26.59 0.99
CA ALA A 573 -14.83 25.28 1.16
C ALA A 573 -15.95 25.10 0.12
N ARG A 574 -16.11 23.86 -0.39
CA ARG A 574 -17.07 23.55 -1.44
C ARG A 574 -17.94 22.35 -1.07
N LEU A 575 -19.20 22.40 -1.53
CA LEU A 575 -20.08 21.23 -1.61
C LEU A 575 -20.38 20.98 -3.08
N ASN A 576 -19.89 19.85 -3.59
CA ASN A 576 -20.04 19.48 -4.99
C ASN A 576 -21.24 18.55 -5.15
N THR A 577 -22.15 18.89 -6.06
CA THR A 577 -23.23 18.03 -6.53
C THR A 577 -22.91 17.60 -7.96
N TYR A 578 -23.12 16.32 -8.26
CA TYR A 578 -22.85 15.76 -9.58
C TYR A 578 -24.15 15.25 -10.20
N THR A 579 -24.28 15.37 -11.51
CA THR A 579 -25.48 14.98 -12.26
C THR A 579 -25.89 13.53 -11.99
N GLN A 580 -24.91 12.64 -11.72
CA GLN A 580 -25.14 11.21 -11.45
C GLN A 580 -25.40 10.92 -9.97
N GLY A 581 -25.04 11.84 -9.07
CA GLY A 581 -25.15 11.68 -7.62
C GLY A 581 -26.53 12.03 -7.05
N GLY A 582 -27.47 12.46 -7.88
CA GLY A 582 -28.73 13.03 -7.41
C GLY A 582 -28.48 14.22 -6.49
N ASP A 583 -29.21 14.28 -5.36
CA ASP A 583 -29.06 15.36 -4.37
C ASP A 583 -27.90 15.15 -3.39
N THR A 584 -27.08 14.11 -3.58
CA THR A 584 -25.94 13.86 -2.68
C THR A 584 -24.82 14.87 -2.93
N ALA A 585 -24.48 15.63 -1.90
CA ALA A 585 -23.39 16.59 -1.92
C ALA A 585 -22.09 15.98 -1.38
N PHE A 586 -21.01 16.22 -2.09
CA PHE A 586 -19.66 15.74 -1.74
C PHE A 586 -18.81 16.94 -1.28
N PRO A 587 -18.32 16.94 -0.03
CA PRO A 587 -17.51 18.04 0.46
C PRO A 587 -16.13 18.07 -0.21
N SER A 588 -15.64 19.28 -0.45
CA SER A 588 -14.23 19.55 -0.75
C SER A 588 -13.79 20.63 0.25
N PRO A 589 -13.14 20.21 1.34
CA PRO A 589 -12.69 21.12 2.37
C PRO A 589 -11.59 22.04 1.87
N ALA A 590 -11.43 23.18 2.53
CA ALA A 590 -10.27 24.03 2.39
C ALA A 590 -9.28 23.70 3.51
N VAL A 591 -8.05 23.33 3.16
CA VAL A 591 -7.01 22.95 4.12
C VAL A 591 -5.83 23.90 4.02
N ARG A 592 -5.44 24.50 5.13
CA ARG A 592 -4.17 25.21 5.28
C ARG A 592 -3.20 24.30 6.01
N TYR A 593 -2.23 23.80 5.27
CA TYR A 593 -1.17 22.94 5.80
C TYR A 593 -0.16 23.77 6.61
N GLY A 594 0.18 23.29 7.77
CA GLY A 594 1.16 23.93 8.64
C GLY A 594 2.15 22.93 9.25
N PRO A 595 3.38 23.33 9.56
CA PRO A 595 4.38 22.45 10.15
C PRO A 595 4.03 21.96 11.56
N LEU A 596 3.21 22.71 12.29
CA LEU A 596 2.76 22.39 13.64
C LEU A 596 1.31 21.91 13.71
N GLY A 597 0.56 22.05 12.64
CA GLY A 597 -0.83 21.60 12.56
C GLY A 597 -1.55 22.24 11.38
N ASP A 598 -2.62 21.57 10.95
CA ASP A 598 -3.44 22.01 9.84
C ASP A 598 -4.73 22.67 10.36
N THR A 599 -5.15 23.73 9.66
CA THR A 599 -6.48 24.32 9.79
C THR A 599 -7.34 23.82 8.64
N TYR A 600 -8.42 23.15 8.95
CA TYR A 600 -9.29 22.47 7.99
C TYR A 600 -10.72 23.01 8.13
N VAL A 601 -11.28 23.50 7.04
CA VAL A 601 -12.63 24.05 6.98
C VAL A 601 -13.46 23.24 6.00
N VAL A 602 -14.57 22.71 6.47
CA VAL A 602 -15.52 21.99 5.62
C VAL A 602 -16.90 22.61 5.73
N MET A 603 -17.55 22.83 4.59
CA MET A 603 -18.95 23.21 4.52
C MET A 603 -19.82 21.96 4.66
N THR A 604 -20.70 21.94 5.66
CA THR A 604 -21.58 20.80 5.95
C THR A 604 -22.98 20.97 5.37
N SER A 605 -23.45 22.21 5.27
CA SER A 605 -24.73 22.56 4.65
C SER A 605 -24.74 24.02 4.21
N VAL A 606 -25.64 24.36 3.31
CA VAL A 606 -25.80 25.69 2.73
C VAL A 606 -27.28 26.05 2.59
N ASP A 607 -27.63 27.31 2.79
CA ASP A 607 -28.95 27.82 2.52
C ASP A 607 -29.21 27.86 1.01
N PRO A 608 -30.29 27.27 0.50
CA PRO A 608 -30.64 27.34 -0.93
C PRO A 608 -30.79 28.77 -1.46
N GLN A 609 -31.05 29.74 -0.58
CA GLN A 609 -31.16 31.16 -0.91
C GLN A 609 -29.84 31.93 -0.76
N GLY A 610 -28.74 31.25 -0.39
CA GLY A 610 -27.42 31.85 -0.28
C GLY A 610 -27.22 32.81 0.90
N ARG A 611 -28.02 32.70 1.98
CA ARG A 611 -27.97 33.61 3.14
C ARG A 611 -27.01 33.15 4.23
N TRP A 612 -26.77 31.83 4.36
CA TRP A 612 -25.93 31.24 5.38
C TRP A 612 -25.27 29.94 4.91
N ALA A 613 -24.17 29.59 5.54
CA ALA A 613 -23.51 28.30 5.40
C ALA A 613 -23.12 27.76 6.79
N SER A 614 -23.34 26.47 7.03
CA SER A 614 -22.79 25.79 8.17
C SER A 614 -21.41 25.27 7.84
N VAL A 615 -20.42 25.63 8.66
CA VAL A 615 -19.04 25.22 8.49
C VAL A 615 -18.53 24.54 9.75
N ARG A 616 -17.71 23.52 9.56
CA ARG A 616 -16.98 22.85 10.63
C ARG A 616 -15.51 23.19 10.51
N LEU A 617 -14.95 23.70 11.58
CA LEU A 617 -13.53 23.99 11.73
C LEU A 617 -12.87 22.85 12.46
N ILE A 618 -11.77 22.34 11.91
CA ILE A 618 -10.98 21.27 12.51
C ILE A 618 -9.52 21.72 12.59
N GLU A 619 -8.94 21.65 13.78
CA GLU A 619 -7.52 21.87 14.05
C GLU A 619 -6.86 20.52 14.31
N SER A 620 -5.90 20.14 13.49
CA SER A 620 -5.22 18.84 13.59
C SER A 620 -3.72 19.02 13.81
N PRO A 621 -3.22 18.96 15.06
CA PRO A 621 -1.80 19.14 15.35
C PRO A 621 -0.95 18.04 14.71
N LEU A 622 0.15 18.43 14.06
CA LEU A 622 1.17 17.56 13.45
C LEU A 622 0.62 16.56 12.41
N VAL A 623 -0.59 16.71 11.89
CA VAL A 623 -1.12 15.77 10.88
C VAL A 623 -0.24 15.75 9.63
N SER A 624 0.31 16.87 9.20
CA SER A 624 1.24 16.98 8.07
C SER A 624 2.52 16.12 8.25
N TRP A 625 2.88 15.75 9.50
CA TRP A 625 4.02 14.87 9.78
C TRP A 625 3.78 13.43 9.32
N ILE A 626 2.54 13.02 9.15
CA ILE A 626 2.19 11.71 8.55
C ILE A 626 2.66 11.68 7.10
N TRP A 627 2.40 12.76 6.34
CA TRP A 627 2.79 12.89 4.93
C TRP A 627 4.32 12.99 4.78
N TRP A 628 4.94 13.88 5.54
CA TRP A 628 6.40 14.05 5.54
C TRP A 628 7.14 12.80 6.03
N GLY A 629 6.66 12.16 7.10
CA GLY A 629 7.22 10.92 7.60
C GLY A 629 7.24 9.83 6.54
N THR A 630 6.13 9.66 5.81
CA THR A 630 6.03 8.71 4.71
C THR A 630 6.97 9.02 3.55
N LEU A 631 7.09 10.29 3.17
CA LEU A 631 8.06 10.70 2.15
C LEU A 631 9.48 10.30 2.55
N ILE A 632 9.87 10.56 3.81
CA ILE A 632 11.17 10.17 4.36
C ILE A 632 11.35 8.64 4.33
N VAL A 633 10.31 7.86 4.67
CA VAL A 633 10.34 6.38 4.56
C VAL A 633 10.62 5.94 3.12
N CYS A 634 9.91 6.50 2.15
CA CYS A 634 10.07 6.16 0.74
C CYS A 634 11.47 6.55 0.20
N VAL A 635 11.98 7.72 0.58
CA VAL A 635 13.35 8.15 0.26
C VAL A 635 14.37 7.20 0.88
N GLY A 636 14.18 6.79 2.14
CA GLY A 636 15.01 5.79 2.82
C GLY A 636 15.01 4.43 2.11
N ALA A 637 13.83 3.97 1.67
CA ALA A 637 13.69 2.75 0.87
C ALA A 637 14.44 2.87 -0.47
N ALA A 638 14.27 3.97 -1.19
CA ALA A 638 14.97 4.24 -2.45
C ALA A 638 16.50 4.27 -2.24
N PHE A 639 16.98 4.90 -1.17
CA PHE A 639 18.41 4.92 -0.83
C PHE A 639 18.95 3.53 -0.51
N THR A 640 18.13 2.66 0.09
CA THR A 640 18.49 1.24 0.34
C THR A 640 18.73 0.45 -0.95
N LEU A 641 18.13 0.83 -2.07
CA LEU A 641 18.31 0.21 -3.38
C LEU A 641 19.64 0.59 -4.05
N VAL A 642 20.30 1.66 -3.60
CA VAL A 642 21.58 2.11 -4.15
C VAL A 642 22.66 1.05 -3.88
N SER A 643 23.44 0.71 -4.89
CA SER A 643 24.58 -0.19 -4.76
C SER A 643 25.74 0.51 -4.05
N PRO A 644 26.48 -0.17 -3.15
CA PRO A 644 27.66 0.39 -2.54
C PRO A 644 28.68 0.84 -3.61
N ARG A 645 29.31 1.99 -3.43
CA ARG A 645 30.46 2.36 -4.25
C ARG A 645 31.58 1.36 -3.99
N ARG A 646 32.13 0.73 -5.02
CA ARG A 646 33.35 -0.04 -4.91
C ARG A 646 34.45 0.93 -4.48
N VAL A 647 34.82 0.91 -3.21
CA VAL A 647 36.05 1.53 -2.76
C VAL A 647 37.15 0.70 -3.40
N ALA A 648 37.91 1.27 -4.34
CA ALA A 648 39.10 0.66 -4.86
C ALA A 648 40.03 0.45 -3.63
N VAL A 649 40.16 -0.82 -3.20
CA VAL A 649 41.17 -1.16 -2.24
C VAL A 649 42.49 -0.90 -2.96
N ARG A 650 43.18 0.20 -2.59
CA ARG A 650 44.57 0.41 -2.99
C ARG A 650 45.31 -0.84 -2.54
N ALA A 651 45.76 -1.64 -3.49
CA ALA A 651 46.72 -2.70 -3.21
C ALA A 651 47.87 -2.07 -2.43
N PRO A 652 48.40 -2.73 -1.39
CA PRO A 652 49.59 -2.24 -0.73
C PRO A 652 50.70 -2.12 -1.78
N SER A 653 51.10 -0.90 -2.08
CA SER A 653 52.30 -0.65 -2.87
C SER A 653 53.49 -1.09 -2.05
N GLY A 654 54.01 -2.28 -2.32
CA GLY A 654 55.22 -2.72 -1.66
C GLY A 654 55.42 -4.24 -1.63
N LEU A 655 55.63 -4.86 -2.76
CA LEU A 655 56.52 -6.00 -2.94
C LEU A 655 57.12 -5.85 -4.34
N ALA A 656 58.32 -5.30 -4.38
CA ALA A 656 59.19 -5.39 -5.54
C ALA A 656 59.41 -6.87 -5.88
N PRO A 657 59.41 -7.27 -7.16
CA PRO A 657 59.78 -8.64 -7.49
C PRO A 657 61.26 -8.84 -7.12
N ALA A 658 61.51 -9.83 -6.23
CA ALA A 658 62.86 -10.34 -6.06
C ALA A 658 63.30 -10.93 -7.40
N THR A 659 64.31 -10.32 -7.99
CA THR A 659 65.10 -10.93 -9.02
C THR A 659 65.88 -12.10 -8.39
N ASP A 660 65.61 -13.34 -8.84
CA ASP A 660 66.57 -14.33 -9.21
C ASP A 660 65.94 -15.44 -10.04
#